data_f095cb947ce8e9cd0fe98b3f38903248
#
_entry.id   f095cb947ce8e9cd0fe98b3f38903248
#
_cell.length_a   1.000
_cell.length_b   1.000
_cell.length_c   1.000
_cell.angle_alpha   90.00
_cell.angle_beta   90.00
_cell.angle_gamma   90.00
#
_symmetry.space_group_name_H-M   'P 1'
#
loop_
_entity.id
_entity.type
_entity.pdbx_description
1 polymer ?
#
loop_
_entity_poly.entity_id
_entity_poly.type
_entity_poly.pdbx_seq_one_letter_code
_entity_poly.pdbx_strand_id
1 'polypeptide(L)'
;QEYFNCSGNPPSPLLMADEKVLTDEPLVLGDRVAIVAAETEAAARAAAEAVKVEYETLAPLLDIKAALAENAPAIQPHLSETNVVQRREVSQGDIAEGEAKSDIIMEDHFVTPPMQHTMIELTCCICDFSDGKHLTIYSCSQTVFQERRILAEIFGIKEVDVHIIKPLVGAGFGARQQLHAQHAAALISRKVGRPIKLLYSREEEFYSVVRHASDVDLRIGVDKNGKMQFFDTTFRLNAGPYTTHTPTVVAAAARKLQYNVPNYSFVGLSVFTNHVTGGAFRGYGNTQLTFGREILMDRLAQRLNMDPVEFRLMNHVQVGQCFPCASIPVSSNGIEACARRCQQLQKEIDEREPLVDNDEIRQAWGIAFGCHGSGPSSKEGLSGAILMLNADATVHLLVGSADIGQGSETMECQIAAECLGIPLKSVQITAADTHLTPYNTGTFGSSQTFICGNAVKLACEDLKKKMVEQLDVIYPGRKVKEKENRYEISGTETLSLSFEEAARKILFDPKGGVPIGVGTYKAAACPNPFSVCFVKAEYHKKLNALRLLDIIQVVDVGTPINRMTVAGQLDGGIAQGVGYALYERMEINPRSRRTLSTDFLHYRIPQMGDMPRTYVDMVTSHDPYGPCGAKSVGELATVPVAPAIVNAARRASGIELNSLPLCDKFVILPTERGNVK
;
A
#
# COMPACT_ATOMS: atom_id res chain seq x y z
N GLN A 1 11.55 27.76 -1.89
CA GLN A 1 10.57 27.57 -2.97
C GLN A 1 9.19 27.92 -2.42
N GLU A 2 8.41 28.70 -3.17
CA GLU A 2 7.09 29.18 -2.69
C GLU A 2 6.08 28.03 -2.65
N TYR A 3 6.06 27.21 -3.71
CA TYR A 3 5.20 26.04 -3.81
C TYR A 3 6.02 24.77 -3.95
N PHE A 4 5.54 23.67 -3.39
CA PHE A 4 6.13 22.33 -3.48
C PHE A 4 5.03 21.27 -3.61
N ASN A 5 5.40 20.04 -3.93
CA ASN A 5 4.54 18.87 -3.79
C ASN A 5 5.06 18.01 -2.63
N CYS A 6 4.20 17.73 -1.66
CA CYS A 6 4.59 16.99 -0.45
C CYS A 6 4.71 15.48 -0.67
N SER A 7 4.32 14.97 -1.84
CA SER A 7 4.33 13.55 -2.16
C SER A 7 5.75 13.00 -2.23
N GLY A 8 6.01 11.92 -1.54
CA GLY A 8 7.29 11.21 -1.58
C GLY A 8 7.55 10.43 -2.88
N ASN A 9 6.75 10.62 -3.94
CA ASN A 9 6.99 9.96 -5.22
C ASN A 9 8.19 10.56 -5.96
N PRO A 10 8.89 9.77 -6.79
CA PRO A 10 9.87 10.31 -7.73
C PRO A 10 9.28 11.44 -8.57
N PRO A 11 10.12 12.36 -9.09
CA PRO A 11 9.64 13.42 -9.96
C PRO A 11 8.77 12.88 -11.09
N SER A 12 7.56 13.38 -11.19
CA SER A 12 6.58 12.95 -12.19
C SER A 12 5.88 14.17 -12.75
N PRO A 13 5.67 14.26 -14.08
CA PRO A 13 4.90 15.34 -14.68
C PRO A 13 3.41 15.34 -14.25
N LEU A 14 2.97 14.29 -13.56
CA LEU A 14 1.64 14.17 -12.99
C LEU A 14 1.48 14.92 -11.66
N LEU A 15 2.58 15.27 -10.99
CA LEU A 15 2.58 15.89 -9.66
C LEU A 15 2.87 17.38 -9.81
N MET A 16 2.01 18.21 -9.25
CA MET A 16 2.12 19.67 -9.29
C MET A 16 2.67 20.20 -7.97
N ALA A 17 3.45 21.26 -8.03
CA ALA A 17 3.86 22.03 -6.86
C ALA A 17 2.70 22.99 -6.50
N ASP A 18 1.88 22.60 -5.54
CA ASP A 18 0.62 23.25 -5.21
C ASP A 18 0.42 23.54 -3.71
N GLU A 19 1.35 23.11 -2.85
CA GLU A 19 1.32 23.37 -1.42
C GLU A 19 2.34 24.44 -1.00
N LYS A 20 2.03 25.20 0.06
CA LYS A 20 2.95 26.11 0.76
C LYS A 20 3.29 25.56 2.15
N VAL A 21 4.49 25.87 2.67
CA VAL A 21 4.85 25.51 4.05
C VAL A 21 3.92 26.19 5.06
N LEU A 22 3.65 27.48 4.84
CA LEU A 22 2.63 28.28 5.52
C LEU A 22 1.81 29.00 4.46
N THR A 23 0.52 29.14 4.68
CA THR A 23 -0.39 29.81 3.74
C THR A 23 -1.19 30.92 4.43
N ASP A 24 -1.47 31.97 3.69
CA ASP A 24 -2.41 33.06 4.00
C ASP A 24 -3.77 32.85 3.33
N GLU A 25 -3.89 31.83 2.45
CA GLU A 25 -5.12 31.42 1.78
C GLU A 25 -5.38 29.93 2.08
N PRO A 26 -5.87 29.58 3.28
CA PRO A 26 -6.15 28.19 3.63
C PRO A 26 -7.33 27.65 2.82
N LEU A 27 -7.12 26.49 2.18
CA LEU A 27 -8.10 25.84 1.31
C LEU A 27 -8.86 24.71 2.03
N VAL A 28 -8.32 24.25 3.17
CA VAL A 28 -8.90 23.15 3.95
C VAL A 28 -8.57 23.32 5.44
N LEU A 29 -9.40 22.71 6.30
CA LEU A 29 -9.04 22.57 7.71
C LEU A 29 -7.79 21.70 7.83
N GLY A 30 -6.76 22.19 8.52
CA GLY A 30 -5.44 21.55 8.61
C GLY A 30 -4.34 22.27 7.86
N ASP A 31 -4.67 23.24 7.00
CA ASP A 31 -3.66 24.12 6.40
C ASP A 31 -2.96 24.96 7.46
N ARG A 32 -1.65 25.08 7.32
CA ARG A 32 -0.78 25.74 8.29
C ARG A 32 -0.71 27.25 8.04
N VAL A 33 -1.30 28.04 8.93
CA VAL A 33 -1.26 29.51 8.86
C VAL A 33 -0.17 30.11 9.76
N ALA A 34 0.21 29.42 10.83
CA ALA A 34 1.28 29.85 11.75
C ALA A 34 1.98 28.64 12.38
N ILE A 35 3.23 28.84 12.80
CA ILE A 35 4.00 27.88 13.57
C ILE A 35 4.56 28.59 14.79
N VAL A 36 4.46 27.95 15.96
CA VAL A 36 4.95 28.47 17.25
C VAL A 36 5.95 27.50 17.83
N ALA A 37 7.05 28.02 18.36
CA ALA A 37 8.04 27.25 19.10
C ALA A 37 8.24 27.82 20.51
N ALA A 38 8.41 26.96 21.49
CA ALA A 38 8.72 27.31 22.88
C ALA A 38 9.65 26.27 23.52
N GLU A 39 10.13 26.54 24.70
CA GLU A 39 11.02 25.62 25.43
C GLU A 39 10.32 24.37 25.97
N THR A 40 9.00 24.42 26.12
CA THR A 40 8.19 23.28 26.54
C THR A 40 6.98 23.11 25.62
N GLU A 41 6.48 21.87 25.48
CA GLU A 41 5.29 21.57 24.72
C GLU A 41 4.06 22.33 25.23
N ALA A 42 3.87 22.42 26.54
CA ALA A 42 2.74 23.12 27.14
C ALA A 42 2.77 24.62 26.77
N ALA A 43 3.94 25.27 26.82
CA ALA A 43 4.08 26.66 26.42
C ALA A 43 3.86 26.86 24.91
N ALA A 44 4.32 25.94 24.06
CA ALA A 44 4.09 26.00 22.62
C ALA A 44 2.60 25.86 22.28
N ARG A 45 1.89 24.95 22.92
CA ARG A 45 0.43 24.76 22.73
C ARG A 45 -0.35 26.00 23.20
N ALA A 46 -0.07 26.51 24.40
CA ALA A 46 -0.70 27.73 24.90
C ALA A 46 -0.45 28.95 23.99
N ALA A 47 0.75 29.06 23.46
CA ALA A 47 1.09 30.14 22.53
C ALA A 47 0.39 29.97 21.16
N ALA A 48 0.24 28.74 20.66
CA ALA A 48 -0.50 28.46 19.43
C ALA A 48 -2.00 28.82 19.59
N GLU A 49 -2.62 28.49 20.73
CA GLU A 49 -4.01 28.87 21.06
C GLU A 49 -4.19 30.39 21.18
N ALA A 50 -3.15 31.11 21.56
CA ALA A 50 -3.17 32.57 21.67
C ALA A 50 -3.06 33.29 20.33
N VAL A 51 -2.70 32.62 19.24
CA VAL A 51 -2.64 33.17 17.89
C VAL A 51 -4.06 33.49 17.42
N LYS A 52 -4.32 34.76 17.11
CA LYS A 52 -5.60 35.21 16.56
C LYS A 52 -5.50 35.28 15.04
N VAL A 53 -6.42 34.63 14.36
CA VAL A 53 -6.52 34.66 12.90
C VAL A 53 -7.91 35.16 12.52
N GLU A 54 -7.98 36.16 11.65
CA GLU A 54 -9.24 36.64 11.08
C GLU A 54 -9.38 36.04 9.66
N TYR A 55 -10.52 35.41 9.40
CA TYR A 55 -10.79 34.75 8.13
C TYR A 55 -11.95 35.42 7.40
N GLU A 56 -11.81 35.66 6.11
CA GLU A 56 -12.91 35.78 5.18
C GLU A 56 -13.31 34.37 4.70
N THR A 57 -14.45 33.90 5.17
CA THR A 57 -14.88 32.51 4.90
C THR A 57 -15.64 32.42 3.58
N LEU A 58 -15.16 31.59 2.64
CA LEU A 58 -15.82 31.24 1.41
C LEU A 58 -16.67 29.97 1.54
N ALA A 59 -17.62 29.77 0.61
CA ALA A 59 -18.43 28.56 0.59
C ALA A 59 -17.61 27.37 0.09
N PRO A 60 -17.44 26.29 0.90
CA PRO A 60 -16.59 25.18 0.51
C PRO A 60 -17.31 24.23 -0.46
N LEU A 61 -16.55 23.65 -1.40
CA LEU A 61 -16.93 22.51 -2.24
C LEU A 61 -16.42 21.21 -1.60
N LEU A 62 -17.30 20.42 -1.00
CA LEU A 62 -16.91 19.28 -0.16
C LEU A 62 -17.02 17.92 -0.85
N ASP A 63 -17.68 17.87 -2.01
CA ASP A 63 -17.89 16.63 -2.77
C ASP A 63 -17.59 16.80 -4.26
N ILE A 64 -17.33 15.66 -4.92
CA ILE A 64 -16.97 15.61 -6.35
C ILE A 64 -18.06 16.22 -7.23
N LYS A 65 -19.35 15.96 -6.94
CA LYS A 65 -20.46 16.44 -7.75
C LYS A 65 -20.59 17.97 -7.71
N ALA A 66 -20.46 18.54 -6.50
CA ALA A 66 -20.47 19.99 -6.32
C ALA A 66 -19.27 20.65 -7.03
N ALA A 67 -18.09 20.03 -6.94
CA ALA A 67 -16.87 20.55 -7.58
C ALA A 67 -16.90 20.48 -9.12
N LEU A 68 -17.64 19.52 -9.68
CA LEU A 68 -17.81 19.35 -11.14
C LEU A 68 -19.01 20.10 -11.71
N ALA A 69 -19.77 20.84 -10.90
CA ALA A 69 -20.88 21.66 -11.40
C ALA A 69 -20.38 22.78 -12.34
N GLU A 70 -21.14 23.10 -13.38
CA GLU A 70 -20.75 24.02 -14.46
C GLU A 70 -20.25 25.38 -13.96
N ASN A 71 -20.86 25.91 -12.88
CA ASN A 71 -20.52 27.21 -12.29
C ASN A 71 -19.75 27.08 -10.96
N ALA A 72 -19.12 25.92 -10.68
CA ALA A 72 -18.33 25.76 -9.48
C ALA A 72 -17.08 26.66 -9.53
N PRO A 73 -16.77 27.41 -8.46
CA PRO A 73 -15.54 28.19 -8.43
C PRO A 73 -14.31 27.27 -8.45
N ALA A 74 -13.27 27.65 -9.18
CA ALA A 74 -12.01 26.95 -9.17
C ALA A 74 -11.32 27.11 -7.81
N ILE A 75 -10.92 25.98 -7.18
CA ILE A 75 -10.27 25.98 -5.88
C ILE A 75 -8.82 26.45 -5.97
N GLN A 76 -8.12 26.06 -7.05
CA GLN A 76 -6.76 26.52 -7.35
C GLN A 76 -6.70 27.12 -8.75
N PRO A 77 -7.19 28.37 -8.95
CA PRO A 77 -7.34 28.97 -10.29
C PRO A 77 -6.01 29.19 -11.01
N HIS A 78 -4.89 29.24 -10.28
CA HIS A 78 -3.56 29.34 -10.86
C HIS A 78 -3.05 28.03 -11.51
N LEU A 79 -3.67 26.89 -11.18
CA LEU A 79 -3.34 25.59 -11.75
C LEU A 79 -4.35 25.10 -12.79
N SER A 80 -5.62 25.38 -12.57
CA SER A 80 -6.71 24.94 -13.45
C SER A 80 -7.89 25.90 -13.36
N GLU A 81 -8.49 26.21 -14.50
CA GLU A 81 -9.74 26.99 -14.58
C GLU A 81 -10.95 26.19 -14.08
N THR A 82 -10.81 24.88 -13.99
CA THR A 82 -11.83 23.95 -13.47
C THR A 82 -11.27 23.19 -12.28
N ASN A 83 -12.15 22.48 -11.56
CA ASN A 83 -11.71 21.60 -10.47
C ASN A 83 -11.21 20.21 -10.95
N VAL A 84 -11.18 19.95 -12.25
CA VAL A 84 -10.53 18.77 -12.82
C VAL A 84 -9.06 19.07 -13.05
N VAL A 85 -8.21 18.62 -12.15
CA VAL A 85 -6.76 18.88 -12.20
C VAL A 85 -6.04 17.96 -13.16
N GLN A 86 -6.58 16.75 -13.33
CA GLN A 86 -6.06 15.77 -14.28
C GLN A 86 -7.18 14.89 -14.81
N ARG A 87 -7.11 14.63 -16.12
CA ARG A 87 -7.88 13.61 -16.82
C ARG A 87 -6.93 12.56 -17.41
N ARG A 88 -7.13 11.29 -17.07
CA ARG A 88 -6.38 10.15 -17.58
C ARG A 88 -7.29 9.26 -18.39
N GLU A 89 -6.94 9.05 -19.65
CA GLU A 89 -7.64 8.11 -20.51
C GLU A 89 -6.72 6.96 -20.93
N VAL A 90 -7.25 5.75 -20.85
CA VAL A 90 -6.54 4.53 -21.27
C VAL A 90 -7.57 3.62 -21.94
N SER A 91 -7.26 3.13 -23.12
CA SER A 91 -8.18 2.25 -23.88
C SER A 91 -7.44 1.14 -24.62
N GLN A 92 -8.15 0.04 -24.85
CA GLN A 92 -7.74 -1.10 -25.65
C GLN A 92 -8.97 -1.63 -26.37
N GLY A 93 -8.88 -1.95 -27.67
CA GLY A 93 -10.00 -2.39 -28.47
C GLY A 93 -11.06 -1.30 -28.72
N ASP A 94 -12.30 -1.70 -28.90
CA ASP A 94 -13.46 -0.81 -29.18
C ASP A 94 -14.64 -1.21 -28.30
N ILE A 95 -15.12 -0.30 -27.45
CA ILE A 95 -16.26 -0.55 -26.54
C ILE A 95 -17.53 -0.82 -27.33
N ALA A 96 -17.80 -0.13 -28.45
CA ALA A 96 -18.99 -0.35 -29.26
C ALA A 96 -19.00 -1.76 -29.89
N GLU A 97 -17.83 -2.26 -30.31
CA GLU A 97 -17.69 -3.65 -30.76
C GLU A 97 -17.96 -4.64 -29.62
N GLY A 98 -17.45 -4.34 -28.41
CA GLY A 98 -17.70 -5.14 -27.22
C GLY A 98 -19.17 -5.16 -26.83
N GLU A 99 -19.86 -4.02 -26.89
CA GLU A 99 -21.31 -3.93 -26.65
C GLU A 99 -22.10 -4.79 -27.64
N ALA A 100 -21.77 -4.68 -28.93
CA ALA A 100 -22.45 -5.45 -29.99
C ALA A 100 -22.26 -6.98 -29.83
N LYS A 101 -21.19 -7.43 -29.18
CA LYS A 101 -20.93 -8.86 -28.93
C LYS A 101 -21.43 -9.35 -27.57
N SER A 102 -22.01 -8.48 -26.76
CA SER A 102 -22.49 -8.81 -25.41
C SER A 102 -23.97 -9.23 -25.47
N ASP A 103 -24.27 -10.36 -24.84
CA ASP A 103 -25.66 -10.80 -24.61
C ASP A 103 -26.23 -10.19 -23.32
N ILE A 104 -25.38 -9.89 -22.37
CA ILE A 104 -25.74 -9.24 -21.09
C ILE A 104 -24.76 -8.09 -20.82
N ILE A 105 -25.33 -6.91 -20.58
CA ILE A 105 -24.60 -5.73 -20.11
C ILE A 105 -25.13 -5.37 -18.74
N MET A 106 -24.23 -5.16 -17.78
CA MET A 106 -24.54 -4.60 -16.47
C MET A 106 -23.77 -3.30 -16.26
N GLU A 107 -24.49 -2.33 -15.71
CA GLU A 107 -23.94 -1.05 -15.32
C GLU A 107 -24.45 -0.63 -13.95
N ASP A 108 -23.62 0.07 -13.19
CA ASP A 108 -24.02 0.70 -11.93
C ASP A 108 -23.03 1.82 -11.55
N HIS A 109 -23.46 2.64 -10.60
CA HIS A 109 -22.72 3.72 -10.02
C HIS A 109 -22.32 3.39 -8.58
N PHE A 110 -21.02 3.47 -8.27
CA PHE A 110 -20.46 3.08 -6.99
C PHE A 110 -19.81 4.26 -6.27
N VAL A 111 -20.11 4.41 -4.99
CA VAL A 111 -19.56 5.49 -4.16
C VAL A 111 -18.87 4.92 -2.92
N THR A 112 -17.67 5.41 -2.67
CA THR A 112 -16.94 5.08 -1.44
C THR A 112 -16.52 6.32 -0.68
N PRO A 113 -16.58 6.30 0.69
CA PRO A 113 -16.25 7.46 1.50
C PRO A 113 -14.75 7.70 1.59
N PRO A 114 -14.32 8.90 2.00
CA PRO A 114 -12.96 9.14 2.45
C PRO A 114 -12.74 8.43 3.79
N MET A 115 -11.53 7.87 3.97
CA MET A 115 -11.19 7.05 5.13
C MET A 115 -9.85 7.47 5.71
N GLN A 116 -9.73 7.59 7.03
CA GLN A 116 -8.49 7.92 7.72
C GLN A 116 -7.60 6.66 7.85
N HIS A 117 -6.29 6.84 7.83
CA HIS A 117 -5.31 5.75 7.98
C HIS A 117 -5.34 5.10 9.37
N THR A 118 -5.78 5.85 10.38
CA THR A 118 -5.95 5.41 11.78
C THR A 118 -4.70 4.80 12.41
N MET A 119 -3.53 5.32 12.05
CA MET A 119 -2.29 4.95 12.71
C MET A 119 -2.37 5.32 14.19
N ILE A 120 -1.96 4.38 15.07
CA ILE A 120 -1.93 4.64 16.51
C ILE A 120 -0.81 5.63 16.84
N GLU A 121 0.37 5.47 16.23
CA GLU A 121 1.44 6.46 16.29
C GLU A 121 1.04 7.75 15.59
N LEU A 122 1.25 8.88 16.27
CA LEU A 122 1.04 10.22 15.71
C LEU A 122 2.24 10.65 14.85
N THR A 123 2.00 11.54 13.90
CA THR A 123 3.07 12.20 13.14
C THR A 123 4.00 12.94 14.08
N CYS A 124 5.28 12.57 14.06
CA CYS A 124 6.33 13.17 14.87
C CYS A 124 7.62 13.29 14.08
N CYS A 125 8.33 14.39 14.27
CA CYS A 125 9.71 14.52 13.84
C CYS A 125 10.54 15.32 14.86
N ILE A 126 11.86 15.07 14.89
CA ILE A 126 12.85 15.90 15.56
C ILE A 126 13.76 16.43 14.48
N CYS A 127 13.85 17.74 14.37
CA CYS A 127 14.56 18.43 13.31
C CYS A 127 15.62 19.37 13.89
N ASP A 128 16.84 19.26 13.40
CA ASP A 128 17.91 20.22 13.63
C ASP A 128 18.34 20.85 12.32
N PHE A 129 18.03 22.13 12.16
CA PHE A 129 18.47 22.98 11.06
C PHE A 129 18.98 24.32 11.60
N SER A 130 19.57 24.26 12.81
CA SER A 130 19.94 25.45 13.59
C SER A 130 21.02 26.29 12.93
N ASP A 131 21.92 25.72 12.13
CA ASP A 131 22.97 26.45 11.40
C ASP A 131 22.49 26.97 10.02
N GLY A 132 21.29 26.60 9.59
CA GLY A 132 20.72 26.99 8.29
C GLY A 132 21.39 26.37 7.06
N LYS A 133 22.31 25.42 7.24
CA LYS A 133 23.09 24.77 6.18
C LYS A 133 22.92 23.25 6.17
N HIS A 134 22.99 22.61 7.34
CA HIS A 134 22.91 21.17 7.50
C HIS A 134 21.62 20.80 8.23
N LEU A 135 20.78 20.02 7.57
CA LEU A 135 19.47 19.59 8.07
C LEU A 135 19.52 18.14 8.51
N THR A 136 19.32 17.86 9.79
CA THR A 136 19.16 16.49 10.31
C THR A 136 17.74 16.31 10.82
N ILE A 137 17.06 15.27 10.38
CA ILE A 137 15.70 14.94 10.82
C ILE A 137 15.58 13.47 11.21
N TYR A 138 15.10 13.21 12.42
CA TYR A 138 14.52 11.93 12.80
C TYR A 138 13.05 11.95 12.40
N SER A 139 12.68 11.13 11.43
CA SER A 139 11.35 11.17 10.79
C SER A 139 10.71 9.79 10.69
N CYS A 140 9.42 9.71 11.06
CA CYS A 140 8.59 8.53 10.84
C CYS A 140 8.19 8.41 9.35
N SER A 141 9.14 8.21 8.46
CA SER A 141 8.98 8.24 7.00
C SER A 141 8.96 6.84 6.37
N GLN A 142 8.15 6.67 5.31
CA GLN A 142 8.21 5.52 4.40
C GLN A 142 9.23 5.73 3.26
N THR A 143 9.66 6.97 3.02
CA THR A 143 10.36 7.39 1.80
C THR A 143 11.50 8.37 2.10
N VAL A 144 12.44 7.95 2.96
CA VAL A 144 13.50 8.82 3.49
C VAL A 144 14.33 9.55 2.40
N PHE A 145 14.59 8.91 1.26
CA PHE A 145 15.35 9.53 0.16
C PHE A 145 14.53 10.55 -0.62
N GLN A 146 13.21 10.33 -0.78
CA GLN A 146 12.33 11.33 -1.38
C GLN A 146 12.10 12.51 -0.43
N GLU A 147 11.93 12.23 0.85
CA GLU A 147 11.86 13.26 1.90
C GLU A 147 13.11 14.14 1.86
N ARG A 148 14.31 13.54 1.80
CA ARG A 148 15.58 14.25 1.66
C ARG A 148 15.56 15.19 0.45
N ARG A 149 15.17 14.70 -0.72
CA ARG A 149 15.09 15.47 -1.96
C ARG A 149 14.12 16.64 -1.84
N ILE A 150 12.88 16.41 -1.38
CA ILE A 150 11.86 17.45 -1.26
C ILE A 150 12.31 18.54 -0.28
N LEU A 151 12.86 18.18 0.87
CA LEU A 151 13.36 19.15 1.84
C LEU A 151 14.53 19.97 1.28
N ALA A 152 15.45 19.34 0.55
CA ALA A 152 16.52 20.04 -0.14
C ALA A 152 15.98 21.06 -1.15
N GLU A 153 14.96 20.70 -1.93
CA GLU A 153 14.29 21.59 -2.88
C GLU A 153 13.58 22.75 -2.17
N ILE A 154 12.81 22.49 -1.10
CA ILE A 154 12.09 23.53 -0.32
C ILE A 154 13.06 24.58 0.23
N PHE A 155 14.18 24.13 0.82
CA PHE A 155 15.10 25.03 1.52
C PHE A 155 16.25 25.55 0.65
N GLY A 156 16.34 25.10 -0.63
CA GLY A 156 17.39 25.53 -1.56
C GLY A 156 18.79 25.08 -1.15
N ILE A 157 18.93 23.92 -0.52
CA ILE A 157 20.18 23.29 -0.12
C ILE A 157 20.45 22.00 -0.92
N LYS A 158 21.65 21.45 -0.83
CA LYS A 158 21.97 20.20 -1.55
C LYS A 158 21.46 18.98 -0.77
N GLU A 159 21.12 17.92 -1.45
CA GLU A 159 20.73 16.66 -0.79
C GLU A 159 21.80 16.10 0.16
N VAL A 160 23.08 16.33 -0.11
CA VAL A 160 24.17 15.89 0.77
C VAL A 160 24.16 16.61 2.13
N ASP A 161 23.55 17.78 2.19
CA ASP A 161 23.42 18.58 3.42
C ASP A 161 22.13 18.22 4.19
N VAL A 162 21.36 17.23 3.73
CA VAL A 162 20.13 16.73 4.37
C VAL A 162 20.31 15.28 4.81
N HIS A 163 20.24 15.05 6.11
CA HIS A 163 20.33 13.73 6.75
C HIS A 163 18.98 13.32 7.33
N ILE A 164 18.36 12.30 6.76
CA ILE A 164 17.12 11.71 7.28
C ILE A 164 17.43 10.38 7.95
N ILE A 165 17.00 10.24 9.19
CA ILE A 165 17.14 9.04 10.01
C ILE A 165 15.75 8.53 10.35
N LYS A 166 15.43 7.30 9.97
CA LYS A 166 14.19 6.64 10.34
C LYS A 166 14.32 5.95 11.70
N PRO A 167 13.58 6.38 12.73
CA PRO A 167 13.44 5.61 13.97
C PRO A 167 12.51 4.40 13.75
N LEU A 168 12.12 3.70 14.82
CA LEU A 168 11.00 2.76 14.77
C LEU A 168 9.73 3.51 14.37
N VAL A 169 8.94 2.92 13.47
CA VAL A 169 7.72 3.54 12.93
C VAL A 169 6.52 2.68 13.25
N GLY A 170 5.57 3.26 13.98
CA GLY A 170 4.33 2.62 14.41
C GLY A 170 3.19 2.73 13.39
N ALA A 171 3.36 2.16 12.21
CA ALA A 171 2.48 2.13 11.06
C ALA A 171 2.62 3.33 10.10
N GLY A 172 2.18 3.13 8.87
CA GLY A 172 2.18 4.15 7.82
C GLY A 172 0.96 4.06 6.90
N PHE A 173 0.66 2.86 6.42
CA PHE A 173 -0.44 2.53 5.50
C PHE A 173 -0.51 3.42 4.24
N GLY A 174 0.54 4.19 3.97
CA GLY A 174 0.62 5.16 2.88
C GLY A 174 0.75 6.61 3.36
N ALA A 175 0.21 7.00 4.51
CA ALA A 175 0.26 8.37 5.01
C ALA A 175 1.69 8.92 5.16
N ARG A 176 2.64 8.06 5.55
CA ARG A 176 4.04 8.44 5.77
C ARG A 176 4.88 8.54 4.48
N GLN A 177 4.24 8.55 3.29
CA GLN A 177 4.91 8.80 2.01
C GLN A 177 5.03 10.28 1.68
N GLN A 178 4.32 11.15 2.38
CA GLN A 178 4.33 12.59 2.16
C GLN A 178 4.83 13.35 3.38
N LEU A 179 5.29 14.59 3.16
CA LEU A 179 5.67 15.49 4.25
C LEU A 179 4.43 15.96 5.01
N HIS A 180 4.51 15.95 6.33
CA HIS A 180 3.48 16.48 7.23
C HIS A 180 4.05 17.55 8.16
N ALA A 181 4.89 17.15 9.11
CA ALA A 181 5.47 18.01 10.13
C ALA A 181 6.89 18.50 9.75
N GLN A 182 7.59 17.76 8.91
CA GLN A 182 9.04 17.87 8.71
C GLN A 182 9.47 19.25 8.17
N HIS A 183 8.82 19.74 7.11
CA HIS A 183 9.13 21.03 6.49
C HIS A 183 8.78 22.21 7.41
N ALA A 184 7.71 22.09 8.20
CA ALA A 184 7.34 23.08 9.21
C ALA A 184 8.34 23.13 10.36
N ALA A 185 8.77 21.95 10.87
CA ALA A 185 9.80 21.84 11.90
C ALA A 185 11.16 22.37 11.42
N ALA A 186 11.54 22.08 10.18
CA ALA A 186 12.76 22.60 9.58
C ALA A 186 12.74 24.14 9.43
N LEU A 187 11.61 24.71 8.97
CA LEU A 187 11.45 26.16 8.83
C LEU A 187 11.66 26.86 10.17
N ILE A 188 10.98 26.41 11.23
CA ILE A 188 11.06 27.05 12.54
C ILE A 188 12.43 26.78 13.20
N SER A 189 13.04 25.59 13.05
CA SER A 189 14.38 25.27 13.55
C SER A 189 15.41 26.24 12.99
N ARG A 190 15.41 26.47 11.67
CA ARG A 190 16.28 27.46 11.01
C ARG A 190 16.08 28.86 11.54
N LYS A 191 14.81 29.25 11.79
CA LYS A 191 14.47 30.62 12.24
C LYS A 191 14.91 30.88 13.68
N VAL A 192 14.76 29.89 14.58
CA VAL A 192 15.10 30.07 16.01
C VAL A 192 16.54 29.64 16.35
N GLY A 193 17.25 28.99 15.41
CA GLY A 193 18.62 28.51 15.62
C GLY A 193 18.71 27.39 16.65
N ARG A 194 17.72 26.52 16.77
CA ARG A 194 17.66 25.40 17.74
C ARG A 194 16.97 24.19 17.16
N PRO A 195 17.27 22.95 17.65
CA PRO A 195 16.50 21.76 17.32
C PRO A 195 15.03 21.90 17.75
N ILE A 196 14.13 21.34 16.94
CA ILE A 196 12.67 21.38 17.14
C ILE A 196 12.13 19.95 17.13
N LYS A 197 11.30 19.62 18.13
CA LYS A 197 10.40 18.48 18.09
C LYS A 197 9.01 18.98 17.73
N LEU A 198 8.39 18.40 16.68
CA LEU A 198 7.01 18.64 16.31
C LEU A 198 6.23 17.33 16.38
N LEU A 199 5.18 17.31 17.21
CA LEU A 199 4.29 16.17 17.41
C LEU A 199 2.85 16.63 17.13
N TYR A 200 2.17 15.95 16.19
CA TYR A 200 0.76 16.20 15.96
C TYR A 200 -0.12 15.71 17.12
N SER A 201 -1.22 16.38 17.35
CA SER A 201 -2.34 15.83 18.11
C SER A 201 -3.11 14.81 17.26
N ARG A 202 -4.01 14.05 17.89
CA ARG A 202 -4.89 13.13 17.14
C ARG A 202 -5.80 13.90 16.17
N GLU A 203 -6.27 15.07 16.54
CA GLU A 203 -7.08 15.93 15.68
C GLU A 203 -6.29 16.40 14.44
N GLU A 204 -5.06 16.88 14.61
CA GLU A 204 -4.19 17.28 13.51
C GLU A 204 -3.90 16.11 12.55
N GLU A 205 -3.77 14.88 13.07
CA GLU A 205 -3.62 13.68 12.26
C GLU A 205 -4.86 13.44 11.37
N PHE A 206 -6.07 13.68 11.88
CA PHE A 206 -7.32 13.54 11.12
C PHE A 206 -7.47 14.59 10.01
N TYR A 207 -6.83 15.76 10.15
CA TYR A 207 -6.82 16.80 9.11
C TYR A 207 -5.67 16.66 8.10
N SER A 208 -4.74 15.71 8.30
CA SER A 208 -3.52 15.64 7.50
C SER A 208 -3.74 15.01 6.13
N VAL A 209 -4.24 13.78 6.08
CA VAL A 209 -4.41 13.01 4.83
C VAL A 209 -5.42 11.88 5.01
N VAL A 210 -6.17 11.55 3.93
CA VAL A 210 -7.16 10.48 3.92
C VAL A 210 -7.04 9.61 2.67
N ARG A 211 -7.62 8.38 2.68
CA ARG A 211 -7.96 7.68 1.45
C ARG A 211 -8.99 8.53 0.69
N HIS A 212 -8.79 8.68 -0.59
CA HIS A 212 -9.72 9.39 -1.47
C HIS A 212 -11.13 8.82 -1.39
N ALA A 213 -12.14 9.69 -1.28
CA ALA A 213 -13.49 9.33 -1.69
C ALA A 213 -13.49 9.03 -3.19
N SER A 214 -14.30 8.08 -3.62
CA SER A 214 -14.46 7.77 -5.04
C SER A 214 -15.92 7.76 -5.48
N ASP A 215 -16.10 8.13 -6.74
CA ASP A 215 -17.34 8.13 -7.47
C ASP A 215 -17.06 7.42 -8.82
N VAL A 216 -17.69 6.27 -9.06
CA VAL A 216 -17.28 5.34 -10.10
C VAL A 216 -18.47 4.84 -10.91
N ASP A 217 -18.49 5.12 -12.20
CA ASP A 217 -19.42 4.47 -13.12
C ASP A 217 -18.73 3.26 -13.75
N LEU A 218 -19.37 2.11 -13.74
CA LEU A 218 -18.87 0.85 -14.28
C LEU A 218 -19.88 0.22 -15.21
N ARG A 219 -19.40 -0.29 -16.35
CA ARG A 219 -20.16 -1.08 -17.31
C ARG A 219 -19.35 -2.32 -17.72
N ILE A 220 -19.99 -3.49 -17.65
CA ILE A 220 -19.37 -4.77 -18.03
C ILE A 220 -20.31 -5.52 -18.95
N GLY A 221 -19.82 -5.96 -20.11
CA GLY A 221 -20.53 -6.80 -21.03
C GLY A 221 -19.95 -8.20 -21.14
N VAL A 222 -20.83 -9.20 -21.19
CA VAL A 222 -20.48 -10.62 -21.36
C VAL A 222 -21.35 -11.28 -22.43
N ASP A 223 -20.79 -12.29 -23.11
CA ASP A 223 -21.56 -13.15 -24.00
C ASP A 223 -22.42 -14.15 -23.20
N LYS A 224 -23.26 -14.92 -23.91
CA LYS A 224 -24.14 -15.95 -23.32
C LYS A 224 -23.40 -17.06 -22.57
N ASN A 225 -22.12 -17.24 -22.84
CA ASN A 225 -21.26 -18.22 -22.15
C ASN A 225 -20.56 -17.61 -20.95
N GLY A 226 -20.76 -16.31 -20.66
CA GLY A 226 -20.13 -15.59 -19.55
C GLY A 226 -18.74 -15.05 -19.86
N LYS A 227 -18.30 -15.06 -21.13
CA LYS A 227 -16.99 -14.49 -21.50
C LYS A 227 -17.09 -12.97 -21.62
N MET A 228 -16.21 -12.25 -20.92
CA MET A 228 -16.18 -10.77 -20.95
C MET A 228 -15.88 -10.27 -22.37
N GLN A 229 -16.68 -9.31 -22.83
CA GLN A 229 -16.55 -8.64 -24.11
C GLN A 229 -16.01 -7.23 -23.97
N PHE A 230 -16.44 -6.52 -22.94
CA PHE A 230 -15.89 -5.20 -22.62
C PHE A 230 -15.93 -4.88 -21.12
N PHE A 231 -15.09 -3.94 -20.73
CA PHE A 231 -15.08 -3.28 -19.43
C PHE A 231 -14.87 -1.77 -19.66
N ASP A 232 -15.83 -0.97 -19.24
CA ASP A 232 -15.81 0.47 -19.38
C ASP A 232 -16.03 1.14 -18.04
N THR A 233 -15.21 2.17 -17.70
CA THR A 233 -15.29 2.84 -16.40
C THR A 233 -14.93 4.30 -16.46
N THR A 234 -15.69 5.12 -15.72
CA THR A 234 -15.32 6.47 -15.34
C THR A 234 -15.03 6.49 -13.84
N PHE A 235 -13.79 6.81 -13.47
CA PHE A 235 -13.26 6.76 -12.13
C PHE A 235 -12.88 8.17 -11.64
N ARG A 236 -13.63 8.73 -10.69
CA ARG A 236 -13.42 10.07 -10.14
C ARG A 236 -12.91 9.94 -8.71
N LEU A 237 -11.80 10.61 -8.40
CA LEU A 237 -11.25 10.69 -7.06
C LEU A 237 -11.26 12.11 -6.52
N ASN A 238 -11.69 12.24 -5.26
CA ASN A 238 -11.61 13.48 -4.51
C ASN A 238 -10.16 13.72 -4.06
N ALA A 239 -9.49 14.72 -4.64
CA ALA A 239 -8.11 15.06 -4.30
C ALA A 239 -7.98 15.84 -2.97
N GLY A 240 -9.07 16.44 -2.50
CA GLY A 240 -8.94 17.57 -1.60
C GLY A 240 -8.43 18.80 -2.36
N PRO A 241 -7.84 19.78 -1.72
CA PRO A 241 -7.38 20.98 -2.41
C PRO A 241 -6.03 20.80 -3.11
N TYR A 242 -5.28 19.75 -2.82
CA TYR A 242 -3.91 19.52 -3.32
C TYR A 242 -3.78 18.24 -4.11
N THR A 243 -2.91 18.22 -5.11
CA THR A 243 -2.71 17.06 -5.98
C THR A 243 -2.11 15.88 -5.25
N THR A 244 -1.15 16.10 -4.38
CA THR A 244 -0.40 15.09 -3.61
C THR A 244 -0.15 13.80 -4.42
N HIS A 245 -0.89 12.73 -4.14
CA HIS A 245 -0.83 11.43 -4.81
C HIS A 245 -1.97 11.17 -5.81
N THR A 246 -3.02 12.01 -5.87
CA THR A 246 -4.27 11.69 -6.60
C THR A 246 -4.03 11.33 -8.06
N PRO A 247 -3.25 12.10 -8.85
CA PRO A 247 -3.00 11.77 -10.26
C PRO A 247 -2.32 10.40 -10.45
N THR A 248 -1.40 10.05 -9.57
CA THR A 248 -0.70 8.77 -9.63
C THR A 248 -1.54 7.61 -9.13
N VAL A 249 -2.46 7.84 -8.16
CA VAL A 249 -3.47 6.86 -7.72
C VAL A 249 -4.43 6.52 -8.86
N VAL A 250 -4.93 7.53 -9.59
CA VAL A 250 -5.76 7.34 -10.78
C VAL A 250 -5.02 6.54 -11.85
N ALA A 251 -3.78 6.91 -12.14
CA ALA A 251 -2.96 6.19 -13.14
C ALA A 251 -2.65 4.73 -12.73
N ALA A 252 -2.50 4.47 -11.42
CA ALA A 252 -2.30 3.11 -10.91
C ALA A 252 -3.58 2.27 -11.01
N ALA A 253 -4.74 2.82 -10.68
CA ALA A 253 -6.03 2.13 -10.77
C ALA A 253 -6.34 1.64 -12.19
N ALA A 254 -6.00 2.42 -13.22
CA ALA A 254 -6.22 2.08 -14.62
C ALA A 254 -5.55 0.75 -15.08
N ARG A 255 -4.55 0.25 -14.33
CA ARG A 255 -3.75 -0.93 -14.65
C ARG A 255 -4.01 -2.12 -13.73
N LYS A 256 -5.13 -2.13 -12.98
CA LYS A 256 -5.41 -3.14 -11.94
C LYS A 256 -6.59 -4.06 -12.29
N LEU A 257 -7.03 -4.09 -13.55
CA LEU A 257 -8.05 -5.04 -14.00
C LEU A 257 -7.40 -6.43 -14.22
N GLN A 258 -7.69 -7.36 -13.31
CA GLN A 258 -7.16 -8.73 -13.33
C GLN A 258 -7.88 -9.68 -14.30
N TYR A 259 -8.88 -9.19 -15.01
CA TYR A 259 -9.65 -9.96 -15.98
C TYR A 259 -9.17 -9.69 -17.41
N ASN A 260 -9.12 -10.75 -18.20
CA ASN A 260 -8.80 -10.66 -19.62
C ASN A 260 -10.06 -10.19 -20.38
N VAL A 261 -9.99 -8.99 -20.93
CA VAL A 261 -11.09 -8.38 -21.67
C VAL A 261 -10.55 -7.79 -22.98
N PRO A 262 -11.19 -8.07 -24.14
CA PRO A 262 -10.72 -7.57 -25.43
C PRO A 262 -10.89 -6.04 -25.57
N ASN A 263 -11.96 -5.49 -25.02
CA ASN A 263 -12.29 -4.07 -25.14
C ASN A 263 -12.33 -3.44 -23.75
N TYR A 264 -11.45 -2.48 -23.51
CA TYR A 264 -11.27 -1.81 -22.22
C TYR A 264 -11.24 -0.30 -22.39
N SER A 265 -11.99 0.41 -21.56
CA SER A 265 -11.96 1.87 -21.46
C SER A 265 -11.89 2.28 -20.01
N PHE A 266 -10.99 3.21 -19.70
CA PHE A 266 -10.83 3.82 -18.40
C PHE A 266 -10.66 5.32 -18.55
N VAL A 267 -11.58 6.09 -17.98
CA VAL A 267 -11.51 7.54 -17.84
C VAL A 267 -11.35 7.86 -16.36
N GLY A 268 -10.20 8.37 -15.97
CA GLY A 268 -9.90 8.74 -14.58
C GLY A 268 -9.80 10.23 -14.39
N LEU A 269 -10.47 10.79 -13.37
CA LEU A 269 -10.44 12.20 -13.03
C LEU A 269 -9.90 12.41 -11.61
N SER A 270 -8.95 13.34 -11.48
CA SER A 270 -8.51 13.90 -10.19
C SER A 270 -9.26 15.21 -9.98
N VAL A 271 -10.08 15.29 -8.92
CA VAL A 271 -11.00 16.42 -8.72
C VAL A 271 -10.66 17.16 -7.44
N PHE A 272 -10.37 18.45 -7.52
CA PHE A 272 -10.18 19.32 -6.38
C PHE A 272 -11.48 19.56 -5.61
N THR A 273 -11.38 19.54 -4.28
CA THR A 273 -12.44 19.92 -3.35
C THR A 273 -11.83 20.61 -2.13
N ASN A 274 -12.65 21.17 -1.23
CA ASN A 274 -12.20 21.65 0.08
C ASN A 274 -12.31 20.59 1.18
N HIS A 275 -12.32 19.31 0.79
CA HIS A 275 -12.23 18.19 1.73
C HIS A 275 -10.77 17.97 2.17
N VAL A 276 -10.55 17.22 3.28
CA VAL A 276 -9.21 16.79 3.68
C VAL A 276 -8.49 16.15 2.49
N THR A 277 -7.22 16.47 2.33
CA THR A 277 -6.39 16.08 1.20
C THR A 277 -6.34 14.55 1.03
N GLY A 278 -6.61 14.10 -0.18
CA GLY A 278 -6.47 12.69 -0.56
C GLY A 278 -5.00 12.33 -0.79
N GLY A 279 -4.54 11.23 -0.19
CA GLY A 279 -3.16 10.76 -0.34
C GLY A 279 -3.03 9.26 -0.59
N ALA A 280 -1.82 8.77 -0.52
CA ALA A 280 -1.56 7.35 -0.63
C ALA A 280 -2.23 6.60 0.53
N PHE A 281 -2.96 5.54 0.21
CA PHE A 281 -3.53 4.62 1.18
C PHE A 281 -3.41 3.19 0.65
N ARG A 282 -3.15 2.22 1.53
CA ARG A 282 -2.99 0.79 1.25
C ARG A 282 -3.98 0.29 0.20
N GLY A 283 -3.46 -0.16 -0.96
CA GLY A 283 -4.24 -0.55 -2.14
C GLY A 283 -4.25 0.48 -3.29
N TYR A 284 -3.92 1.77 -3.03
CA TYR A 284 -3.61 2.82 -4.00
C TYR A 284 -4.58 2.91 -5.18
N GLY A 285 -5.87 3.16 -4.91
CA GLY A 285 -6.96 3.27 -5.90
C GLY A 285 -7.59 1.92 -6.29
N ASN A 286 -6.87 0.83 -6.11
CA ASN A 286 -7.35 -0.48 -6.49
C ASN A 286 -8.54 -0.96 -5.63
N THR A 287 -8.54 -0.65 -4.32
CA THR A 287 -9.65 -1.00 -3.42
C THR A 287 -10.97 -0.36 -3.86
N GLN A 288 -10.95 0.91 -4.26
CA GLN A 288 -12.14 1.64 -4.73
C GLN A 288 -12.69 1.05 -6.04
N LEU A 289 -11.80 0.79 -7.01
CA LEU A 289 -12.22 0.21 -8.30
C LEU A 289 -12.68 -1.25 -8.15
N THR A 290 -11.96 -2.05 -7.34
CA THR A 290 -12.29 -3.46 -7.09
C THR A 290 -13.65 -3.59 -6.39
N PHE A 291 -14.03 -2.63 -5.55
CA PHE A 291 -15.33 -2.60 -4.89
C PHE A 291 -16.48 -2.75 -5.90
N GLY A 292 -16.62 -1.83 -6.84
CA GLY A 292 -17.68 -1.88 -7.86
C GLY A 292 -17.52 -3.06 -8.82
N ARG A 293 -16.29 -3.32 -9.28
CA ARG A 293 -15.99 -4.42 -10.21
C ARG A 293 -16.45 -5.77 -9.67
N GLU A 294 -16.08 -6.13 -8.45
CA GLU A 294 -16.39 -7.45 -7.90
C GLU A 294 -17.89 -7.61 -7.55
N ILE A 295 -18.60 -6.51 -7.31
CA ILE A 295 -20.07 -6.53 -7.16
C ILE A 295 -20.73 -6.81 -8.51
N LEU A 296 -20.33 -6.13 -9.59
CA LEU A 296 -20.87 -6.41 -10.92
C LEU A 296 -20.52 -7.84 -11.39
N MET A 297 -19.30 -8.33 -11.12
CA MET A 297 -18.93 -9.72 -11.43
C MET A 297 -19.81 -10.73 -10.69
N ASP A 298 -20.19 -10.45 -9.44
CA ASP A 298 -21.10 -11.32 -8.68
C ASP A 298 -22.53 -11.31 -9.23
N ARG A 299 -23.04 -10.13 -9.61
CA ARG A 299 -24.36 -9.97 -10.23
C ARG A 299 -24.42 -10.65 -11.61
N LEU A 300 -23.37 -10.53 -12.43
CA LEU A 300 -23.26 -11.19 -13.72
C LEU A 300 -23.28 -12.72 -13.58
N ALA A 301 -22.49 -13.27 -12.65
CA ALA A 301 -22.49 -14.71 -12.35
C ALA A 301 -23.89 -15.20 -11.96
N GLN A 302 -24.58 -14.45 -11.09
CA GLN A 302 -25.96 -14.74 -10.69
C GLN A 302 -26.94 -14.68 -11.87
N ARG A 303 -26.82 -13.66 -12.73
CA ARG A 303 -27.67 -13.49 -13.91
C ARG A 303 -27.52 -14.62 -14.95
N LEU A 304 -26.30 -15.13 -15.06
CA LEU A 304 -25.94 -16.26 -15.93
C LEU A 304 -26.24 -17.62 -15.30
N ASN A 305 -26.64 -17.65 -14.01
CA ASN A 305 -26.75 -18.86 -13.20
C ASN A 305 -25.45 -19.69 -13.18
N MET A 306 -24.31 -19.02 -13.12
CA MET A 306 -22.97 -19.61 -13.06
C MET A 306 -22.43 -19.55 -11.63
N ASP A 307 -21.59 -20.53 -11.30
CA ASP A 307 -20.81 -20.47 -10.06
C ASP A 307 -19.91 -19.21 -10.09
N PRO A 308 -19.93 -18.37 -9.04
CA PRO A 308 -19.20 -17.10 -9.04
C PRO A 308 -17.69 -17.26 -9.04
N VAL A 309 -17.16 -18.40 -8.59
CA VAL A 309 -15.73 -18.71 -8.65
C VAL A 309 -15.36 -19.08 -10.08
N GLU A 310 -16.10 -20.00 -10.70
CA GLU A 310 -15.85 -20.46 -12.09
C GLU A 310 -15.98 -19.30 -13.09
N PHE A 311 -16.99 -18.43 -12.90
CA PHE A 311 -17.15 -17.23 -13.73
C PHE A 311 -15.92 -16.31 -13.68
N ARG A 312 -15.35 -16.10 -12.48
CA ARG A 312 -14.14 -15.28 -12.31
C ARG A 312 -12.90 -15.96 -12.88
N LEU A 313 -12.70 -17.25 -12.62
CA LEU A 313 -11.55 -18.02 -13.12
C LEU A 313 -11.53 -18.09 -14.66
N MET A 314 -12.69 -18.27 -15.29
CA MET A 314 -12.82 -18.30 -16.76
C MET A 314 -12.37 -16.99 -17.41
N ASN A 315 -12.59 -15.86 -16.76
CA ASN A 315 -12.25 -14.53 -17.25
C ASN A 315 -10.89 -14.01 -16.75
N HIS A 316 -10.25 -14.69 -15.80
CA HIS A 316 -9.01 -14.24 -15.21
C HIS A 316 -7.84 -14.29 -16.19
N VAL A 317 -6.91 -13.32 -16.11
CA VAL A 317 -5.66 -13.33 -16.89
C VAL A 317 -4.83 -14.57 -16.57
N GLN A 318 -4.16 -15.12 -17.58
CA GLN A 318 -3.29 -16.28 -17.45
C GLN A 318 -1.81 -15.88 -17.48
N VAL A 319 -0.92 -16.79 -17.08
CA VAL A 319 0.54 -16.59 -17.21
C VAL A 319 0.89 -16.30 -18.66
N GLY A 320 1.72 -15.29 -18.89
CA GLY A 320 2.11 -14.81 -20.21
C GLY A 320 1.15 -13.77 -20.82
N GLN A 321 -0.06 -13.60 -20.29
CA GLN A 321 -0.96 -12.51 -20.69
C GLN A 321 -0.65 -11.23 -19.91
N CYS A 322 -1.01 -10.09 -20.49
CA CYS A 322 -0.93 -8.79 -19.83
C CYS A 322 -2.31 -8.38 -19.29
N PHE A 323 -2.33 -7.59 -18.24
CA PHE A 323 -3.53 -6.83 -17.88
C PHE A 323 -3.87 -5.86 -19.00
N PRO A 324 -5.13 -5.44 -19.17
CA PRO A 324 -5.49 -4.44 -20.17
C PRO A 324 -4.58 -3.21 -20.09
N CYS A 325 -4.11 -2.75 -21.25
CA CYS A 325 -3.20 -1.61 -21.39
C CYS A 325 -1.87 -1.71 -20.61
N ALA A 326 -1.48 -2.90 -20.14
CA ALA A 326 -0.19 -3.15 -19.54
C ALA A 326 0.76 -3.83 -20.55
N SER A 327 2.07 -3.59 -20.40
CA SER A 327 3.12 -4.16 -21.25
C SER A 327 3.91 -5.28 -20.58
N ILE A 328 3.69 -5.50 -19.27
CA ILE A 328 4.40 -6.52 -18.49
C ILE A 328 3.47 -7.72 -18.33
N PRO A 329 3.85 -8.90 -18.84
CA PRO A 329 3.04 -10.10 -18.72
C PRO A 329 3.04 -10.64 -17.28
N VAL A 330 1.98 -11.32 -16.90
CA VAL A 330 1.86 -12.05 -15.63
C VAL A 330 2.89 -13.18 -15.62
N SER A 331 3.79 -13.18 -14.64
CA SER A 331 4.93 -14.10 -14.54
C SER A 331 4.58 -15.42 -13.84
N SER A 332 3.66 -15.36 -12.88
CA SER A 332 3.13 -16.52 -12.14
C SER A 332 1.71 -16.24 -11.66
N ASN A 333 0.88 -17.27 -11.53
CA ASN A 333 -0.53 -17.11 -11.16
C ASN A 333 -1.04 -18.30 -10.36
N GLY A 334 -1.29 -18.11 -9.08
CA GLY A 334 -1.85 -19.10 -8.15
C GLY A 334 -3.32 -18.86 -7.82
N ILE A 335 -4.05 -18.02 -8.59
CA ILE A 335 -5.43 -17.62 -8.24
C ILE A 335 -6.39 -18.80 -8.14
N GLU A 336 -6.27 -19.79 -9.04
CA GLU A 336 -7.11 -20.99 -9.00
C GLU A 336 -6.86 -21.78 -7.72
N ALA A 337 -5.60 -22.00 -7.33
CA ALA A 337 -5.26 -22.67 -6.08
C ALA A 337 -5.80 -21.91 -4.86
N CYS A 338 -5.75 -20.56 -4.87
CA CYS A 338 -6.39 -19.74 -3.83
C CYS A 338 -7.89 -19.98 -3.78
N ALA A 339 -8.57 -19.99 -4.92
CA ALA A 339 -10.02 -20.18 -5.01
C ALA A 339 -10.43 -21.58 -4.51
N ARG A 340 -9.73 -22.65 -4.96
CA ARG A 340 -10.00 -24.01 -4.51
C ARG A 340 -9.76 -24.19 -3.00
N ARG A 341 -8.73 -23.54 -2.46
CA ARG A 341 -8.48 -23.56 -1.02
C ARG A 341 -9.55 -22.83 -0.22
N CYS A 342 -10.05 -21.69 -0.72
CA CYS A 342 -11.22 -21.02 -0.12
C CYS A 342 -12.47 -21.90 -0.14
N GLN A 343 -12.77 -22.55 -1.27
CA GLN A 343 -13.91 -23.49 -1.39
C GLN A 343 -13.79 -24.67 -0.42
N GLN A 344 -12.58 -25.22 -0.24
CA GLN A 344 -12.34 -26.27 0.74
C GLN A 344 -12.63 -25.79 2.17
N LEU A 345 -12.08 -24.65 2.59
CA LEU A 345 -12.32 -24.07 3.91
C LEU A 345 -13.80 -23.71 4.12
N GLN A 346 -14.47 -23.16 3.11
CA GLN A 346 -15.90 -22.91 3.13
C GLN A 346 -16.68 -24.20 3.41
N LYS A 347 -16.38 -25.27 2.69
CA LYS A 347 -17.03 -26.58 2.88
C LYS A 347 -16.83 -27.09 4.31
N GLU A 348 -15.60 -27.04 4.83
CA GLU A 348 -15.28 -27.44 6.21
C GLU A 348 -16.06 -26.61 7.26
N ILE A 349 -16.30 -25.33 7.00
CA ILE A 349 -17.11 -24.45 7.87
C ILE A 349 -18.60 -24.85 7.75
N ASP A 350 -19.13 -25.00 6.53
CA ASP A 350 -20.54 -25.30 6.31
C ASP A 350 -20.92 -26.73 6.78
N GLU A 351 -19.99 -27.68 6.81
CA GLU A 351 -20.21 -29.01 7.41
C GLU A 351 -20.37 -28.93 8.93
N ARG A 352 -19.71 -27.99 9.59
CA ARG A 352 -19.82 -27.76 11.05
C ARG A 352 -20.98 -26.85 11.41
N GLU A 353 -21.19 -25.81 10.63
CA GLU A 353 -22.17 -24.74 10.84
C GLU A 353 -22.89 -24.44 9.52
N PRO A 354 -23.90 -25.26 9.12
CA PRO A 354 -24.63 -25.07 7.87
C PRO A 354 -25.28 -23.69 7.78
N LEU A 355 -25.46 -23.21 6.55
CA LEU A 355 -26.18 -21.94 6.29
C LEU A 355 -27.61 -22.01 6.81
N VAL A 356 -28.03 -20.96 7.50
CA VAL A 356 -29.38 -20.81 8.03
C VAL A 356 -30.18 -19.86 7.12
N ASP A 357 -31.39 -20.28 6.72
CA ASP A 357 -32.41 -19.43 6.11
C ASP A 357 -33.76 -19.79 6.74
N ASN A 358 -34.30 -18.92 7.56
CA ASN A 358 -35.59 -19.07 8.25
C ASN A 358 -36.32 -17.72 8.32
N ASP A 359 -37.42 -17.63 9.06
CA ASP A 359 -38.23 -16.41 9.14
C ASP A 359 -37.52 -15.23 9.83
N GLU A 360 -36.46 -15.48 10.60
CA GLU A 360 -35.75 -14.46 11.38
C GLU A 360 -34.45 -14.03 10.74
N ILE A 361 -33.65 -15.01 10.25
CA ILE A 361 -32.31 -14.76 9.72
C ILE A 361 -32.11 -15.45 8.36
N ARG A 362 -31.22 -14.88 7.56
CA ARG A 362 -30.65 -15.52 6.37
C ARG A 362 -29.15 -15.34 6.38
N GLN A 363 -28.43 -16.43 6.15
CA GLN A 363 -26.98 -16.43 5.98
C GLN A 363 -26.59 -16.66 4.51
N ALA A 364 -25.51 -16.03 4.08
CA ALA A 364 -24.98 -16.21 2.73
C ALA A 364 -23.46 -15.98 2.69
N TRP A 365 -22.82 -16.63 1.72
CA TRP A 365 -21.44 -16.37 1.35
C TRP A 365 -21.35 -15.33 0.22
N GLY A 366 -20.42 -14.37 0.37
CA GLY A 366 -20.01 -13.44 -0.68
C GLY A 366 -18.56 -13.69 -1.06
N ILE A 367 -18.22 -13.44 -2.32
CA ILE A 367 -16.95 -13.79 -2.91
C ILE A 367 -16.39 -12.58 -3.65
N ALA A 368 -15.07 -12.36 -3.53
CA ALA A 368 -14.35 -11.40 -4.35
C ALA A 368 -12.91 -11.86 -4.62
N PHE A 369 -12.41 -11.49 -5.79
CA PHE A 369 -11.02 -11.70 -6.19
C PHE A 369 -10.26 -10.37 -6.14
N GLY A 370 -8.97 -10.45 -5.82
CA GLY A 370 -8.08 -9.29 -5.77
C GLY A 370 -6.73 -9.56 -6.40
N CYS A 371 -6.13 -8.52 -6.94
CA CYS A 371 -4.74 -8.52 -7.38
C CYS A 371 -4.05 -7.22 -6.96
N HIS A 372 -2.73 -7.25 -6.91
CA HIS A 372 -1.91 -6.05 -6.77
C HIS A 372 -0.59 -6.23 -7.52
N GLY A 373 0.33 -5.26 -7.47
CA GLY A 373 1.69 -5.41 -7.95
C GLY A 373 2.66 -5.64 -6.79
N SER A 374 3.82 -6.18 -7.08
CA SER A 374 4.98 -6.21 -6.18
C SER A 374 5.92 -5.06 -6.54
N GLY A 375 5.53 -3.85 -6.18
CA GLY A 375 6.23 -2.62 -6.55
C GLY A 375 5.53 -1.79 -7.63
N PRO A 376 6.06 -0.61 -7.96
CA PRO A 376 5.54 0.21 -9.04
C PRO A 376 5.64 -0.55 -10.37
N SER A 377 4.60 -0.45 -11.18
CA SER A 377 4.50 -1.12 -12.49
C SER A 377 5.37 -0.47 -13.58
N SER A 378 6.16 0.52 -13.20
CA SER A 378 7.10 1.24 -14.05
C SER A 378 8.54 0.94 -13.64
N LYS A 379 9.49 1.27 -14.50
CA LYS A 379 10.94 1.12 -14.29
C LYS A 379 11.51 1.99 -13.13
N GLU A 380 10.66 2.45 -12.23
CA GLU A 380 10.98 3.40 -11.14
C GLU A 380 11.44 2.70 -9.85
N GLY A 381 11.13 1.41 -9.68
CA GLY A 381 11.57 0.65 -8.51
C GLY A 381 13.07 0.38 -8.53
N LEU A 382 13.80 0.99 -7.60
CA LEU A 382 15.24 0.88 -7.47
C LEU A 382 15.63 0.69 -5.99
N SER A 383 16.54 -0.24 -5.72
CA SER A 383 17.15 -0.44 -4.39
C SER A 383 18.61 -0.84 -4.51
N GLY A 384 19.40 -0.38 -3.54
CA GLY A 384 20.73 -0.90 -3.27
C GLY A 384 20.76 -1.70 -1.97
N ALA A 385 21.74 -2.60 -1.85
CA ALA A 385 22.12 -3.30 -0.63
C ALA A 385 23.63 -3.46 -0.55
N ILE A 386 24.18 -3.36 0.65
CA ILE A 386 25.61 -3.57 0.91
C ILE A 386 25.73 -4.57 2.05
N LEU A 387 26.58 -5.58 1.89
CA LEU A 387 26.93 -6.56 2.92
C LEU A 387 28.40 -6.39 3.32
N MET A 388 28.64 -6.13 4.57
CA MET A 388 29.98 -6.04 5.17
C MET A 388 30.25 -7.24 6.05
N LEU A 389 31.41 -7.86 5.86
CA LEU A 389 31.86 -9.01 6.62
C LEU A 389 32.59 -8.55 7.89
N ASN A 390 32.15 -9.05 9.06
CA ASN A 390 32.82 -8.77 10.34
C ASN A 390 33.88 -9.82 10.69
N ALA A 391 34.80 -9.49 11.59
CA ALA A 391 35.91 -10.33 12.01
C ALA A 391 35.49 -11.67 12.64
N ASP A 392 34.29 -11.75 13.21
CA ASP A 392 33.70 -12.96 13.77
C ASP A 392 32.91 -13.79 12.75
N ALA A 393 32.96 -13.39 11.45
CA ALA A 393 32.21 -13.97 10.35
C ALA A 393 30.69 -13.69 10.38
N THR A 394 30.22 -12.77 11.22
CA THR A 394 28.87 -12.20 11.07
C THR A 394 28.85 -11.19 9.93
N VAL A 395 27.67 -10.85 9.43
CA VAL A 395 27.52 -9.85 8.36
C VAL A 395 26.64 -8.70 8.79
N HIS A 396 27.00 -7.49 8.34
CA HIS A 396 26.20 -6.30 8.52
C HIS A 396 25.59 -5.90 7.18
N LEU A 397 24.27 -5.91 7.10
CA LEU A 397 23.46 -5.54 5.94
C LEU A 397 23.05 -4.06 6.03
N LEU A 398 23.38 -3.28 5.01
CA LEU A 398 22.93 -1.89 4.85
C LEU A 398 21.91 -1.81 3.72
N VAL A 399 20.70 -1.30 4.00
CA VAL A 399 19.61 -1.13 3.05
C VAL A 399 18.91 0.21 3.23
N GLY A 400 18.41 0.79 2.13
CA GLY A 400 17.67 2.05 2.19
C GLY A 400 16.16 1.87 2.45
N SER A 401 15.68 0.64 2.61
CA SER A 401 14.27 0.31 2.86
C SER A 401 13.81 0.77 4.24
N ALA A 402 12.56 1.23 4.35
CA ALA A 402 11.98 1.63 5.63
C ALA A 402 11.03 0.54 6.15
N ASP A 403 11.35 -0.05 7.31
CA ASP A 403 10.38 -0.84 8.07
C ASP A 403 9.39 0.12 8.75
N ILE A 404 8.10 -0.13 8.54
CA ILE A 404 6.98 0.65 9.09
C ILE A 404 6.04 -0.22 9.94
N GLY A 405 6.57 -1.34 10.45
CA GLY A 405 5.85 -2.33 11.25
C GLY A 405 5.47 -3.60 10.49
N GLN A 406 5.76 -3.70 9.16
CA GLN A 406 5.46 -4.86 8.35
C GLN A 406 6.54 -5.97 8.43
N GLY A 407 7.70 -5.70 9.05
CA GLY A 407 8.77 -6.66 9.25
C GLY A 407 9.72 -6.80 8.05
N SER A 408 9.93 -5.75 7.26
CA SER A 408 10.85 -5.80 6.12
C SER A 408 12.31 -6.00 6.54
N GLU A 409 12.76 -5.40 7.62
CA GLU A 409 14.13 -5.58 8.13
C GLU A 409 14.39 -7.05 8.50
N THR A 410 13.42 -7.72 9.13
CA THR A 410 13.51 -9.16 9.42
C THR A 410 13.53 -10.00 8.14
N MET A 411 12.65 -9.70 7.19
CA MET A 411 12.55 -10.40 5.91
C MET A 411 13.85 -10.26 5.10
N GLU A 412 14.45 -9.09 5.03
CA GLU A 412 15.71 -8.81 4.34
C GLU A 412 16.89 -9.57 4.99
N CYS A 413 16.93 -9.64 6.33
CA CYS A 413 17.88 -10.49 7.05
C CYS A 413 17.67 -11.99 6.76
N GLN A 414 16.43 -12.46 6.64
CA GLN A 414 16.12 -13.85 6.30
C GLN A 414 16.59 -14.19 4.88
N ILE A 415 16.39 -13.30 3.90
CA ILE A 415 16.91 -13.48 2.54
C ILE A 415 18.45 -13.56 2.56
N ALA A 416 19.13 -12.66 3.30
CA ALA A 416 20.58 -12.68 3.39
C ALA A 416 21.09 -13.96 4.05
N ALA A 417 20.48 -14.38 5.16
CA ALA A 417 20.85 -15.60 5.89
C ALA A 417 20.70 -16.86 5.01
N GLU A 418 19.57 -16.98 4.29
CA GLU A 418 19.32 -18.09 3.36
C GLU A 418 20.32 -18.10 2.21
N CYS A 419 20.54 -16.95 1.57
CA CYS A 419 21.46 -16.83 0.44
C CYS A 419 22.92 -17.14 0.81
N LEU A 420 23.34 -16.80 2.04
CA LEU A 420 24.71 -17.03 2.52
C LEU A 420 24.89 -18.40 3.23
N GLY A 421 23.78 -19.08 3.58
CA GLY A 421 23.81 -20.33 4.35
C GLY A 421 24.28 -20.13 5.80
N ILE A 422 23.93 -19.01 6.44
CA ILE A 422 24.31 -18.65 7.80
C ILE A 422 23.08 -18.52 8.71
N PRO A 423 23.23 -18.67 10.04
CA PRO A 423 22.12 -18.43 10.96
C PRO A 423 21.62 -16.98 10.89
N LEU A 424 20.28 -16.78 10.98
CA LEU A 424 19.67 -15.45 10.99
C LEU A 424 20.30 -14.51 12.03
N LYS A 425 20.63 -15.01 13.23
CA LYS A 425 21.30 -14.25 14.30
C LYS A 425 22.70 -13.72 13.92
N SER A 426 23.29 -14.21 12.83
CA SER A 426 24.58 -13.74 12.30
C SER A 426 24.43 -12.61 11.30
N VAL A 427 23.22 -12.15 11.03
CA VAL A 427 22.94 -10.99 10.17
C VAL A 427 22.44 -9.83 11.02
N GLN A 428 23.16 -8.72 11.00
CA GLN A 428 22.76 -7.45 11.59
C GLN A 428 22.36 -6.47 10.47
N ILE A 429 21.43 -5.56 10.72
CA ILE A 429 20.91 -4.63 9.70
C ILE A 429 20.96 -3.18 10.20
N THR A 430 21.30 -2.27 9.28
CA THR A 430 21.03 -0.84 9.39
C THR A 430 20.19 -0.43 8.19
N ALA A 431 19.05 0.20 8.45
CA ALA A 431 18.06 0.52 7.43
C ALA A 431 17.63 1.99 7.45
N ALA A 432 17.35 2.54 6.27
CA ALA A 432 16.71 3.85 6.10
C ALA A 432 17.41 5.02 6.83
N ASP A 433 18.72 5.12 6.69
CA ASP A 433 19.54 6.26 7.06
C ASP A 433 20.20 6.82 5.80
N THR A 434 19.88 8.04 5.41
CA THR A 434 20.29 8.57 4.10
C THR A 434 21.79 8.89 3.96
N HIS A 435 22.54 8.89 5.05
CA HIS A 435 24.00 9.03 5.03
C HIS A 435 24.73 7.68 5.07
N LEU A 436 24.12 6.65 5.67
CA LEU A 436 24.78 5.36 5.90
C LEU A 436 24.33 4.27 4.92
N THR A 437 23.13 4.36 4.38
CA THR A 437 22.53 3.29 3.57
C THR A 437 22.43 3.66 2.10
N PRO A 438 22.48 2.66 1.19
CA PRO A 438 22.29 2.91 -0.23
C PRO A 438 20.85 3.37 -0.53
N TYR A 439 20.67 4.01 -1.69
CA TYR A 439 19.37 4.51 -2.15
C TYR A 439 18.31 3.39 -2.24
N ASN A 440 17.10 3.74 -1.82
CA ASN A 440 15.88 2.95 -2.03
C ASN A 440 14.74 3.88 -2.44
N THR A 441 13.91 3.46 -3.38
CA THR A 441 12.78 4.27 -3.86
C THR A 441 11.75 4.55 -2.76
N GLY A 442 11.66 3.71 -1.72
CA GLY A 442 10.76 3.86 -0.58
C GLY A 442 9.83 2.66 -0.37
N THR A 443 9.22 2.61 0.80
CA THR A 443 8.31 1.54 1.21
C THR A 443 6.87 1.87 0.81
N PHE A 444 6.52 1.58 -0.43
CA PHE A 444 5.19 1.75 -1.01
C PHE A 444 4.96 0.78 -2.17
N GLY A 445 3.70 0.65 -2.62
CA GLY A 445 3.35 -0.23 -3.76
C GLY A 445 3.71 -1.69 -3.49
N SER A 446 3.84 -2.10 -2.23
CA SER A 446 4.29 -3.46 -1.84
C SER A 446 5.66 -3.83 -2.43
N SER A 447 6.62 -2.89 -2.44
CA SER A 447 7.87 -3.03 -3.19
C SER A 447 8.97 -3.81 -2.46
N GLN A 448 9.01 -3.80 -1.12
CA GLN A 448 10.24 -4.15 -0.41
C GLN A 448 10.67 -5.61 -0.60
N THR A 449 9.75 -6.57 -0.48
CA THR A 449 10.11 -7.98 -0.70
C THR A 449 10.69 -8.20 -2.10
N PHE A 450 10.09 -7.60 -3.12
CA PHE A 450 10.53 -7.81 -4.50
C PHE A 450 11.79 -7.00 -4.86
N ILE A 451 11.79 -5.69 -4.58
CA ILE A 451 12.84 -4.79 -5.07
C ILE A 451 14.05 -4.82 -4.13
N CYS A 452 13.86 -4.59 -2.83
CA CYS A 452 14.94 -4.63 -1.87
C CYS A 452 15.46 -6.06 -1.66
N GLY A 453 14.54 -7.04 -1.56
CA GLY A 453 14.94 -8.45 -1.45
C GLY A 453 15.81 -8.94 -2.60
N ASN A 454 15.56 -8.51 -3.85
CA ASN A 454 16.47 -8.80 -4.97
C ASN A 454 17.81 -8.08 -4.86
N ALA A 455 17.84 -6.82 -4.38
CA ALA A 455 19.11 -6.13 -4.14
C ALA A 455 19.95 -6.86 -3.06
N VAL A 456 19.32 -7.32 -1.97
CA VAL A 456 19.97 -8.13 -0.94
C VAL A 456 20.51 -9.45 -1.52
N LYS A 457 19.70 -10.17 -2.32
CA LYS A 457 20.13 -11.40 -3.00
C LYS A 457 21.37 -11.16 -3.86
N LEU A 458 21.35 -10.12 -4.70
CA LEU A 458 22.48 -9.74 -5.55
C LEU A 458 23.72 -9.36 -4.72
N ALA A 459 23.56 -8.68 -3.59
CA ALA A 459 24.67 -8.37 -2.69
C ALA A 459 25.28 -9.63 -2.06
N CYS A 460 24.47 -10.64 -1.75
CA CYS A 460 24.95 -11.95 -1.27
C CYS A 460 25.73 -12.70 -2.36
N GLU A 461 25.22 -12.70 -3.59
CA GLU A 461 25.89 -13.32 -4.75
C GLU A 461 27.24 -12.65 -5.02
N ASP A 462 27.31 -11.32 -4.97
CA ASP A 462 28.55 -10.56 -5.15
C ASP A 462 29.55 -10.83 -4.00
N LEU A 463 29.08 -10.90 -2.75
CA LEU A 463 29.93 -11.26 -1.61
C LEU A 463 30.54 -12.66 -1.78
N LYS A 464 29.73 -13.65 -2.11
CA LYS A 464 30.20 -15.03 -2.37
C LYS A 464 31.24 -15.09 -3.49
N LYS A 465 31.00 -14.39 -4.60
CA LYS A 465 31.94 -14.30 -5.72
C LYS A 465 33.28 -13.71 -5.25
N LYS A 466 33.27 -12.60 -4.53
CA LYS A 466 34.48 -11.96 -3.99
C LYS A 466 35.20 -12.84 -2.96
N MET A 467 34.47 -13.62 -2.17
CA MET A 467 35.08 -14.61 -1.27
C MET A 467 35.80 -15.71 -2.05
N VAL A 468 35.23 -16.20 -3.16
CA VAL A 468 35.91 -17.15 -4.05
C VAL A 468 37.19 -16.53 -4.61
N GLU A 469 37.13 -15.29 -5.13
CA GLU A 469 38.29 -14.55 -5.65
C GLU A 469 39.41 -14.40 -4.59
N GLN A 470 39.07 -14.11 -3.36
CA GLN A 470 40.05 -14.02 -2.26
C GLN A 470 40.66 -15.38 -1.90
N LEU A 471 39.85 -16.44 -1.90
CA LEU A 471 40.35 -17.80 -1.64
C LEU A 471 41.26 -18.30 -2.80
N ASP A 472 41.01 -17.90 -4.05
CA ASP A 472 41.92 -18.20 -5.17
C ASP A 472 43.31 -17.55 -4.99
N VAL A 473 43.36 -16.34 -4.40
CA VAL A 473 44.62 -15.65 -4.05
C VAL A 473 45.33 -16.37 -2.89
N ILE A 474 44.59 -16.85 -1.90
CA ILE A 474 45.14 -17.56 -0.71
C ILE A 474 45.65 -18.95 -1.10
N TYR A 475 44.98 -19.64 -2.04
CA TYR A 475 45.30 -20.98 -2.47
C TYR A 475 45.74 -21.01 -3.96
N PRO A 476 46.90 -20.43 -4.33
CA PRO A 476 47.32 -20.29 -5.70
C PRO A 476 47.54 -21.66 -6.39
N GLY A 477 47.02 -21.78 -7.63
CA GLY A 477 47.08 -23.02 -8.40
C GLY A 477 46.02 -24.08 -8.04
N ARG A 478 45.14 -23.80 -7.08
CA ARG A 478 43.97 -24.61 -6.76
C ARG A 478 42.73 -23.96 -7.35
N LYS A 479 41.72 -24.75 -7.70
CA LYS A 479 40.45 -24.22 -8.19
C LYS A 479 39.48 -24.10 -7.04
N VAL A 480 38.98 -22.88 -6.77
CA VAL A 480 37.98 -22.62 -5.78
C VAL A 480 36.59 -22.52 -6.42
N LYS A 481 35.58 -23.11 -5.81
CA LYS A 481 34.17 -23.01 -6.22
C LYS A 481 33.28 -22.86 -5.01
N GLU A 482 32.28 -22.02 -5.10
CA GLU A 482 31.16 -22.03 -4.18
C GLU A 482 30.11 -23.02 -4.67
N LYS A 483 29.64 -23.88 -3.80
CA LYS A 483 28.57 -24.82 -4.05
C LYS A 483 27.77 -25.05 -2.74
N GLU A 484 26.46 -24.85 -2.83
CA GLU A 484 25.56 -25.08 -1.70
C GLU A 484 26.00 -24.35 -0.40
N ASN A 485 26.42 -23.10 -0.53
CA ASN A 485 26.93 -22.24 0.56
C ASN A 485 28.24 -22.75 1.21
N ARG A 486 28.97 -23.63 0.53
CA ARG A 486 30.30 -24.09 0.94
C ARG A 486 31.35 -23.72 -0.13
N TYR A 487 32.59 -23.57 0.30
CA TYR A 487 33.71 -23.22 -0.58
C TYR A 487 34.61 -24.44 -0.73
N GLU A 488 34.58 -25.04 -1.91
CA GLU A 488 35.37 -26.23 -2.27
C GLU A 488 36.68 -25.78 -2.93
N ILE A 489 37.80 -26.17 -2.35
CA ILE A 489 39.16 -25.85 -2.83
C ILE A 489 39.79 -27.17 -3.31
N SER A 490 39.94 -27.32 -4.61
CA SER A 490 40.48 -28.54 -5.23
C SER A 490 41.98 -28.70 -4.93
N GLY A 491 42.44 -29.95 -4.77
CA GLY A 491 43.84 -30.30 -4.51
C GLY A 491 44.02 -31.81 -4.47
N THR A 492 45.14 -32.31 -3.90
CA THR A 492 45.35 -33.74 -3.65
C THR A 492 44.23 -34.30 -2.71
N GLU A 493 43.78 -33.44 -1.79
CA GLU A 493 42.56 -33.60 -1.03
C GLU A 493 41.71 -32.34 -1.24
N THR A 494 40.40 -32.49 -1.44
CA THR A 494 39.48 -31.37 -1.55
C THR A 494 39.17 -30.84 -0.16
N LEU A 495 39.51 -29.55 0.07
CA LEU A 495 39.13 -28.83 1.30
C LEU A 495 37.75 -28.21 1.07
N SER A 496 36.81 -28.43 2.00
CA SER A 496 35.48 -27.82 1.95
C SER A 496 35.29 -26.95 3.19
N LEU A 497 35.18 -25.63 2.98
CA LEU A 497 35.00 -24.65 4.04
C LEU A 497 33.54 -24.21 4.11
N SER A 498 33.01 -24.06 5.31
CA SER A 498 31.77 -23.33 5.55
C SER A 498 31.96 -21.84 5.26
N PHE A 499 30.86 -21.07 5.22
CA PHE A 499 30.94 -19.60 5.11
C PHE A 499 31.82 -19.00 6.21
N GLU A 500 31.61 -19.42 7.47
CA GLU A 500 32.38 -18.92 8.61
C GLU A 500 33.89 -19.26 8.51
N GLU A 501 34.23 -20.49 8.15
CA GLU A 501 35.61 -20.92 7.97
C GLU A 501 36.30 -20.16 6.84
N ALA A 502 35.59 -19.98 5.72
CA ALA A 502 36.07 -19.21 4.57
C ALA A 502 36.27 -17.72 4.91
N ALA A 503 35.29 -17.12 5.61
CA ALA A 503 35.36 -15.74 6.06
C ALA A 503 36.56 -15.48 6.99
N ARG A 504 36.73 -16.32 8.02
CA ARG A 504 37.88 -16.25 8.93
C ARG A 504 39.20 -16.44 8.19
N LYS A 505 39.27 -17.41 7.25
CA LYS A 505 40.48 -17.62 6.44
C LYS A 505 40.83 -16.39 5.60
N ILE A 506 39.83 -15.77 4.96
CA ILE A 506 40.02 -14.56 4.13
C ILE A 506 40.48 -13.37 4.98
N LEU A 507 39.82 -13.11 6.10
CA LEU A 507 40.09 -11.91 6.91
C LEU A 507 41.44 -11.97 7.65
N PHE A 508 41.94 -13.17 8.02
CA PHE A 508 43.13 -13.34 8.84
C PHE A 508 44.35 -13.88 8.09
N ASP A 509 44.20 -14.24 6.79
CA ASP A 509 45.35 -14.63 5.98
C ASP A 509 46.12 -13.39 5.50
N PRO A 510 47.45 -13.36 5.53
CA PRO A 510 48.23 -12.21 5.04
C PRO A 510 48.00 -11.85 3.57
N LYS A 511 47.48 -12.78 2.76
CA LYS A 511 47.13 -12.57 1.33
C LYS A 511 45.65 -12.26 1.14
N GLY A 512 44.85 -12.33 2.20
CA GLY A 512 43.44 -12.08 2.14
C GLY A 512 43.09 -10.59 2.17
N GLY A 513 41.79 -10.28 2.10
CA GLY A 513 41.25 -8.92 2.11
C GLY A 513 39.93 -8.84 2.86
N VAL A 514 39.22 -7.73 2.67
CA VAL A 514 37.89 -7.50 3.25
C VAL A 514 36.87 -7.48 2.11
N PRO A 515 36.23 -8.60 1.78
CA PRO A 515 35.21 -8.62 0.72
C PRO A 515 33.95 -7.89 1.21
N ILE A 516 33.42 -7.03 0.35
CA ILE A 516 32.16 -6.30 0.55
C ILE A 516 31.24 -6.66 -0.61
N GLY A 517 30.06 -7.22 -0.28
CA GLY A 517 29.04 -7.52 -1.26
C GLY A 517 28.21 -6.27 -1.60
N VAL A 518 27.98 -6.01 -2.88
CA VAL A 518 27.17 -4.87 -3.34
C VAL A 518 26.13 -5.38 -4.33
N GLY A 519 24.87 -5.08 -4.07
CA GLY A 519 23.76 -5.41 -4.97
C GLY A 519 22.93 -4.18 -5.31
N THR A 520 22.60 -4.02 -6.57
CA THR A 520 21.65 -3.01 -7.04
C THR A 520 20.59 -3.70 -7.89
N TYR A 521 19.34 -3.38 -7.65
CA TYR A 521 18.24 -3.93 -8.42
C TYR A 521 17.31 -2.83 -8.93
N LYS A 522 17.06 -2.86 -10.23
CA LYS A 522 16.06 -2.04 -10.89
C LYS A 522 14.97 -2.96 -11.44
N ALA A 523 13.72 -2.70 -11.10
CA ALA A 523 12.62 -3.57 -11.47
C ALA A 523 12.46 -3.69 -13.00
N ALA A 524 12.62 -4.90 -13.54
CA ALA A 524 12.37 -5.24 -14.93
C ALA A 524 11.02 -5.96 -15.14
N ALA A 525 10.40 -6.41 -14.04
CA ALA A 525 9.13 -7.10 -13.98
C ALA A 525 8.28 -6.51 -12.83
N CYS A 526 7.03 -6.93 -12.74
CA CYS A 526 6.15 -6.60 -11.63
C CYS A 526 5.34 -7.86 -11.30
N PRO A 527 5.87 -8.78 -10.49
CA PRO A 527 5.14 -9.96 -10.05
C PRO A 527 3.82 -9.58 -9.41
N ASN A 528 2.73 -10.21 -9.86
CA ASN A 528 1.41 -9.91 -9.35
C ASN A 528 1.01 -10.95 -8.30
N PRO A 529 0.88 -10.58 -7.02
CA PRO A 529 0.20 -11.41 -6.05
C PRO A 529 -1.31 -11.36 -6.29
N PHE A 530 -1.97 -12.49 -6.03
CA PHE A 530 -3.41 -12.67 -6.18
C PHE A 530 -4.04 -13.09 -4.85
N SER A 531 -5.32 -12.76 -4.67
CA SER A 531 -6.06 -13.11 -3.46
C SER A 531 -7.50 -13.45 -3.78
N VAL A 532 -8.05 -14.41 -3.03
CA VAL A 532 -9.47 -14.74 -3.01
C VAL A 532 -9.98 -14.55 -1.59
N CYS A 533 -11.11 -13.86 -1.46
CA CYS A 533 -11.77 -13.62 -0.19
C CYS A 533 -13.22 -14.12 -0.23
N PHE A 534 -13.59 -14.93 0.77
CA PHE A 534 -14.96 -15.39 1.01
C PHE A 534 -15.41 -14.84 2.36
N VAL A 535 -16.64 -14.35 2.42
CA VAL A 535 -17.25 -13.81 3.65
C VAL A 535 -18.60 -14.47 3.89
N LYS A 536 -18.83 -15.01 5.09
CA LYS A 536 -20.13 -15.47 5.57
C LYS A 536 -20.77 -14.35 6.37
N ALA A 537 -21.94 -13.90 5.93
CA ALA A 537 -22.73 -12.88 6.61
C ALA A 537 -24.10 -13.40 6.99
N GLU A 538 -24.66 -12.87 8.08
CA GLU A 538 -25.98 -13.12 8.60
C GLU A 538 -26.80 -11.85 8.56
N TYR A 539 -27.98 -11.92 7.97
CA TYR A 539 -28.95 -10.82 7.94
C TYR A 539 -30.17 -11.14 8.79
N HIS A 540 -30.47 -10.27 9.74
CA HIS A 540 -31.64 -10.32 10.60
C HIS A 540 -32.81 -9.58 9.95
N LYS A 541 -33.78 -10.32 9.42
CA LYS A 541 -34.89 -9.80 8.60
C LYS A 541 -35.75 -8.76 9.32
N LYS A 542 -36.09 -8.98 10.60
CA LYS A 542 -36.91 -8.07 11.40
C LYS A 542 -36.20 -6.80 11.87
N LEU A 543 -34.90 -6.90 12.11
CA LEU A 543 -34.09 -5.81 12.65
C LEU A 543 -33.43 -4.96 11.57
N ASN A 544 -33.48 -5.41 10.31
CA ASN A 544 -32.64 -4.88 9.23
C ASN A 544 -31.18 -4.77 9.68
N ALA A 545 -30.66 -5.86 10.26
CA ALA A 545 -29.34 -5.88 10.85
C ALA A 545 -28.43 -6.91 10.17
N LEU A 546 -27.14 -6.58 10.10
CA LEU A 546 -26.09 -7.39 9.49
C LEU A 546 -25.04 -7.79 10.52
N ARG A 547 -24.60 -9.04 10.48
CA ARG A 547 -23.48 -9.58 11.27
C ARG A 547 -22.52 -10.32 10.35
N LEU A 548 -21.22 -10.12 10.52
CA LEU A 548 -20.21 -10.96 9.86
C LEU A 548 -19.90 -12.16 10.75
N LEU A 549 -19.82 -13.35 10.16
CA LEU A 549 -19.57 -14.60 10.87
C LEU A 549 -18.15 -15.13 10.62
N ASP A 550 -17.78 -15.29 9.35
CA ASP A 550 -16.51 -15.84 8.92
C ASP A 550 -15.91 -15.04 7.77
N ILE A 551 -14.60 -14.91 7.75
CA ILE A 551 -13.81 -14.42 6.61
C ILE A 551 -12.72 -15.42 6.30
N ILE A 552 -12.69 -15.92 5.08
CA ILE A 552 -11.61 -16.74 4.53
C ILE A 552 -10.86 -15.87 3.54
N GLN A 553 -9.54 -15.74 3.70
CA GLN A 553 -8.70 -15.08 2.70
C GLN A 553 -7.47 -15.93 2.40
N VAL A 554 -7.32 -16.31 1.13
CA VAL A 554 -6.17 -17.08 0.64
C VAL A 554 -5.41 -16.26 -0.38
N VAL A 555 -4.09 -16.23 -0.25
CA VAL A 555 -3.22 -15.42 -1.13
C VAL A 555 -2.16 -16.26 -1.82
N ASP A 556 -1.84 -15.84 -3.04
CA ASP A 556 -0.66 -16.25 -3.77
C ASP A 556 0.44 -15.20 -3.61
N VAL A 557 1.42 -15.50 -2.78
CA VAL A 557 2.61 -14.66 -2.52
C VAL A 557 3.90 -15.25 -3.08
N GLY A 558 3.78 -16.14 -4.07
CA GLY A 558 4.93 -16.90 -4.54
C GLY A 558 5.45 -17.83 -3.44
N THR A 559 6.74 -17.75 -3.13
CA THR A 559 7.34 -18.42 -1.96
C THR A 559 7.31 -17.46 -0.77
N PRO A 560 6.52 -17.72 0.29
CA PRO A 560 6.50 -16.83 1.46
C PRO A 560 7.84 -16.89 2.20
N ILE A 561 8.53 -15.77 2.33
CA ILE A 561 9.81 -15.68 3.09
C ILE A 561 9.53 -15.87 4.59
N ASN A 562 8.49 -15.23 5.11
CA ASN A 562 8.06 -15.35 6.49
C ASN A 562 6.54 -15.51 6.57
N ARG A 563 6.07 -16.74 6.84
CA ARG A 563 4.63 -17.03 6.89
C ARG A 563 3.89 -16.28 7.98
N MET A 564 4.53 -16.02 9.12
CA MET A 564 3.92 -15.32 10.24
C MET A 564 3.65 -13.85 9.90
N THR A 565 4.62 -13.16 9.30
CA THR A 565 4.43 -11.75 8.91
C THR A 565 3.44 -11.62 7.75
N VAL A 566 3.41 -12.58 6.82
CA VAL A 566 2.37 -12.62 5.76
C VAL A 566 0.99 -12.79 6.37
N ALA A 567 0.78 -13.72 7.31
CA ALA A 567 -0.50 -13.89 8.01
C ALA A 567 -0.91 -12.60 8.75
N GLY A 568 0.01 -11.96 9.48
CA GLY A 568 -0.25 -10.68 10.15
C GLY A 568 -0.63 -9.55 9.18
N GLN A 569 -0.06 -9.54 7.94
CA GLN A 569 -0.49 -8.61 6.90
C GLN A 569 -1.92 -8.88 6.41
N LEU A 570 -2.34 -10.14 6.33
CA LEU A 570 -3.70 -10.52 5.95
C LEU A 570 -4.69 -10.13 7.04
N ASP A 571 -4.44 -10.48 8.30
CA ASP A 571 -5.31 -10.12 9.44
C ASP A 571 -5.50 -8.60 9.54
N GLY A 572 -4.40 -7.82 9.46
CA GLY A 572 -4.47 -6.37 9.44
C GLY A 572 -5.18 -5.80 8.21
N GLY A 573 -5.06 -6.45 7.05
CA GLY A 573 -5.77 -6.09 5.82
C GLY A 573 -7.26 -6.38 5.91
N ILE A 574 -7.64 -7.52 6.48
CA ILE A 574 -9.04 -7.89 6.76
C ILE A 574 -9.68 -6.85 7.70
N ALA A 575 -9.00 -6.49 8.79
CA ALA A 575 -9.52 -5.50 9.74
C ALA A 575 -9.81 -4.15 9.06
N GLN A 576 -8.88 -3.65 8.25
CA GLN A 576 -9.10 -2.42 7.46
C GLN A 576 -10.22 -2.58 6.43
N GLY A 577 -10.34 -3.75 5.79
CA GLY A 577 -11.41 -4.03 4.83
C GLY A 577 -12.79 -4.11 5.49
N VAL A 578 -12.88 -4.68 6.70
CA VAL A 578 -14.10 -4.69 7.53
C VAL A 578 -14.49 -3.26 7.92
N GLY A 579 -13.54 -2.46 8.40
CA GLY A 579 -13.76 -1.05 8.71
C GLY A 579 -14.29 -0.27 7.53
N TYR A 580 -13.64 -0.41 6.36
CA TYR A 580 -14.05 0.24 5.12
C TYR A 580 -15.46 -0.16 4.66
N ALA A 581 -15.79 -1.45 4.78
CA ALA A 581 -17.12 -1.94 4.39
C ALA A 581 -18.23 -1.49 5.34
N LEU A 582 -17.97 -1.51 6.66
CA LEU A 582 -19.04 -1.42 7.65
C LEU A 582 -19.20 -0.05 8.28
N TYR A 583 -18.09 0.68 8.57
CA TYR A 583 -18.15 1.79 9.52
C TYR A 583 -17.44 3.07 9.09
N GLU A 584 -16.24 2.93 8.48
CA GLU A 584 -15.29 4.02 8.40
C GLU A 584 -15.65 5.07 7.35
N ARG A 585 -15.78 6.31 7.79
CA ARG A 585 -15.92 7.49 6.95
C ARG A 585 -15.54 8.75 7.72
N MET A 586 -15.07 9.76 7.00
CA MET A 586 -14.90 11.11 7.53
C MET A 586 -16.24 11.83 7.51
N GLU A 587 -16.85 12.02 8.69
CA GLU A 587 -18.13 12.69 8.80
C GLU A 587 -17.96 14.23 8.82
N ILE A 588 -18.79 14.92 8.05
CA ILE A 588 -18.83 16.38 7.99
C ILE A 588 -20.18 16.86 8.53
N ASN A 589 -20.15 17.82 9.45
CA ASN A 589 -21.36 18.48 9.92
C ASN A 589 -22.02 19.26 8.77
N PRO A 590 -23.29 18.98 8.41
CA PRO A 590 -23.92 19.61 7.23
C PRO A 590 -24.17 21.10 7.41
N ARG A 591 -24.23 21.62 8.65
CA ARG A 591 -24.46 23.03 8.94
C ARG A 591 -23.15 23.82 9.07
N SER A 592 -22.23 23.35 9.91
CA SER A 592 -20.96 24.04 10.15
C SER A 592 -19.90 23.77 9.07
N ARG A 593 -20.11 22.76 8.23
CA ARG A 593 -19.16 22.27 7.20
C ARG A 593 -17.82 21.81 7.77
N ARG A 594 -17.71 21.60 9.08
CA ARG A 594 -16.53 21.07 9.77
C ARG A 594 -16.60 19.56 9.87
N THR A 595 -15.43 18.90 9.81
CA THR A 595 -15.39 17.46 10.10
C THR A 595 -15.74 17.19 11.57
N LEU A 596 -16.50 16.12 11.78
CA LEU A 596 -16.83 15.57 13.10
C LEU A 596 -15.83 14.49 13.52
N SER A 597 -15.13 13.89 12.54
CA SER A 597 -14.18 12.80 12.75
C SER A 597 -12.82 13.36 13.12
N THR A 598 -12.59 13.65 14.40
CA THR A 598 -11.35 14.25 14.93
C THR A 598 -10.61 13.35 15.91
N ASP A 599 -11.23 12.24 16.30
CA ASP A 599 -10.68 11.26 17.25
C ASP A 599 -11.35 9.89 17.10
N PHE A 600 -10.91 8.90 17.87
CA PHE A 600 -11.49 7.54 17.84
C PHE A 600 -12.81 7.37 18.58
N LEU A 601 -13.37 8.42 19.19
CA LEU A 601 -14.75 8.42 19.71
C LEU A 601 -15.74 8.74 18.58
N HIS A 602 -15.34 9.62 17.65
CA HIS A 602 -16.18 10.10 16.55
C HIS A 602 -15.87 9.43 15.21
N TYR A 603 -14.73 8.73 15.12
CA TYR A 603 -14.36 7.92 13.96
C TYR A 603 -14.27 6.45 14.37
N ARG A 604 -15.29 5.68 13.98
CA ARG A 604 -15.38 4.28 14.38
C ARG A 604 -14.50 3.38 13.53
N ILE A 605 -13.56 2.70 14.18
CA ILE A 605 -12.79 1.58 13.62
C ILE A 605 -13.33 0.25 14.17
N PRO A 606 -13.12 -0.89 13.48
CA PRO A 606 -13.49 -2.20 13.99
C PRO A 606 -12.81 -2.49 15.34
N GLN A 607 -13.60 -2.92 16.29
CA GLN A 607 -13.11 -3.41 17.58
C GLN A 607 -13.04 -4.95 17.55
N MET A 608 -12.43 -5.54 18.58
CA MET A 608 -12.32 -6.99 18.68
C MET A 608 -13.68 -7.73 18.61
N GLY A 609 -14.76 -7.09 19.11
CA GLY A 609 -16.11 -7.62 19.04
C GLY A 609 -16.77 -7.52 17.67
N ASP A 610 -16.25 -6.66 16.79
CA ASP A 610 -16.76 -6.49 15.42
C ASP A 610 -16.10 -7.47 14.44
N MET A 611 -14.96 -8.08 14.83
CA MET A 611 -14.20 -8.94 13.94
C MET A 611 -14.76 -10.37 13.91
N PRO A 612 -15.11 -10.89 12.71
CA PRO A 612 -15.55 -12.28 12.56
C PRO A 612 -14.39 -13.27 12.78
N ARG A 613 -14.69 -14.56 12.73
CA ARG A 613 -13.63 -15.58 12.68
C ARG A 613 -12.88 -15.44 11.35
N THR A 614 -11.56 -15.39 11.42
CA THR A 614 -10.69 -15.23 10.24
C THR A 614 -9.91 -16.51 9.97
N TYR A 615 -9.86 -16.90 8.70
CA TYR A 615 -9.11 -18.05 8.20
C TYR A 615 -8.19 -17.55 7.09
N VAL A 616 -6.90 -17.44 7.37
CA VAL A 616 -5.90 -16.97 6.41
C VAL A 616 -4.99 -18.12 5.98
N ASP A 617 -4.74 -18.24 4.68
CA ASP A 617 -3.83 -19.26 4.15
C ASP A 617 -3.06 -18.72 2.92
N MET A 618 -2.02 -19.44 2.51
CA MET A 618 -1.10 -19.06 1.45
C MET A 618 -0.86 -20.24 0.53
N VAL A 619 -0.95 -19.98 -0.78
CA VAL A 619 -0.51 -20.92 -1.81
C VAL A 619 0.85 -20.50 -2.35
N THR A 620 1.65 -21.46 -2.78
CA THR A 620 2.99 -21.23 -3.34
C THR A 620 2.96 -21.40 -4.85
N SER A 621 3.33 -20.35 -5.59
CA SER A 621 3.40 -20.35 -7.05
C SER A 621 4.80 -20.14 -7.62
N HIS A 622 5.80 -19.86 -6.79
CA HIS A 622 7.20 -19.60 -7.13
C HIS A 622 7.38 -18.66 -8.31
N ASP A 623 7.52 -17.34 -8.07
CA ASP A 623 7.71 -16.37 -9.14
C ASP A 623 9.16 -16.33 -9.64
N PRO A 624 9.41 -16.39 -10.96
CA PRO A 624 10.78 -16.45 -11.51
C PRO A 624 11.58 -15.16 -11.30
N TYR A 625 10.93 -14.02 -11.06
CA TYR A 625 11.60 -12.73 -10.85
C TYR A 625 11.73 -12.35 -9.37
N GLY A 626 10.99 -13.02 -8.48
CA GLY A 626 11.02 -12.72 -7.05
C GLY A 626 12.26 -13.27 -6.34
N PRO A 627 12.76 -12.60 -5.30
CA PRO A 627 13.85 -13.16 -4.49
C PRO A 627 13.36 -14.47 -3.87
N CYS A 628 14.10 -15.56 -4.08
CA CYS A 628 13.71 -16.92 -3.65
C CYS A 628 12.29 -17.34 -4.11
N GLY A 629 11.77 -16.76 -5.19
CA GLY A 629 10.43 -17.03 -5.70
C GLY A 629 9.29 -16.25 -5.04
N ALA A 630 9.58 -15.25 -4.22
CA ALA A 630 8.59 -14.50 -3.45
C ALA A 630 7.89 -13.41 -4.27
N LYS A 631 6.61 -13.14 -3.94
CA LYS A 631 5.87 -11.93 -4.29
C LYS A 631 5.53 -11.16 -3.01
N SER A 632 5.14 -9.91 -3.14
CA SER A 632 4.76 -9.08 -2.00
C SER A 632 3.25 -9.19 -1.68
N VAL A 633 2.85 -8.87 -0.44
CA VAL A 633 1.45 -9.00 0.00
C VAL A 633 0.87 -7.71 0.59
N GLY A 634 1.72 -6.73 0.93
CA GLY A 634 1.38 -5.59 1.80
C GLY A 634 0.04 -4.91 1.52
N GLU A 635 -0.28 -4.60 0.27
CA GLU A 635 -1.52 -3.90 -0.10
C GLU A 635 -2.65 -4.84 -0.54
N LEU A 636 -2.31 -5.99 -1.12
CA LEU A 636 -3.30 -6.97 -1.60
C LEU A 636 -4.28 -7.41 -0.52
N ALA A 637 -3.82 -7.48 0.72
CA ALA A 637 -4.60 -7.96 1.86
C ALA A 637 -5.94 -7.23 2.07
N THR A 638 -6.05 -5.94 1.69
CA THR A 638 -7.30 -5.17 1.84
C THR A 638 -8.21 -5.22 0.61
N VAL A 639 -7.67 -5.59 -0.56
CA VAL A 639 -8.33 -5.36 -1.86
C VAL A 639 -9.67 -6.11 -2.01
N PRO A 640 -9.78 -7.43 -1.76
CA PRO A 640 -11.01 -8.18 -2.00
C PRO A 640 -11.99 -8.16 -0.83
N VAL A 641 -11.63 -7.61 0.35
CA VAL A 641 -12.40 -7.79 1.59
C VAL A 641 -13.75 -7.05 1.53
N ALA A 642 -13.74 -5.75 1.24
CA ALA A 642 -14.97 -4.96 1.22
C ALA A 642 -15.99 -5.47 0.17
N PRO A 643 -15.62 -5.75 -1.09
CA PRO A 643 -16.58 -6.29 -2.04
C PRO A 643 -17.09 -7.69 -1.67
N ALA A 644 -16.28 -8.55 -1.03
CA ALA A 644 -16.74 -9.85 -0.54
C ALA A 644 -17.80 -9.68 0.57
N ILE A 645 -17.60 -8.73 1.50
CA ILE A 645 -18.57 -8.38 2.54
C ILE A 645 -19.88 -7.90 1.91
N VAL A 646 -19.80 -6.98 0.94
CA VAL A 646 -20.99 -6.43 0.28
C VAL A 646 -21.73 -7.50 -0.53
N ASN A 647 -21.02 -8.40 -1.21
CA ASN A 647 -21.63 -9.53 -1.92
C ASN A 647 -22.34 -10.49 -0.95
N ALA A 648 -21.76 -10.76 0.24
CA ALA A 648 -22.41 -11.55 1.29
C ALA A 648 -23.68 -10.85 1.83
N ALA A 649 -23.57 -9.56 2.15
CA ALA A 649 -24.69 -8.75 2.63
C ALA A 649 -25.84 -8.67 1.61
N ARG A 650 -25.52 -8.45 0.33
CA ARG A 650 -26.48 -8.42 -0.77
C ARG A 650 -27.23 -9.77 -0.93
N ARG A 651 -26.48 -10.87 -0.90
CA ARG A 651 -27.09 -12.21 -1.03
C ARG A 651 -27.95 -12.59 0.17
N ALA A 652 -27.53 -12.21 1.38
CA ALA A 652 -28.28 -12.47 2.61
C ALA A 652 -29.53 -11.59 2.72
N SER A 653 -29.43 -10.29 2.42
CA SER A 653 -30.55 -9.34 2.57
C SER A 653 -31.48 -9.28 1.36
N GLY A 654 -30.99 -9.55 0.16
CA GLY A 654 -31.69 -9.29 -1.10
C GLY A 654 -31.71 -7.80 -1.50
N ILE A 655 -30.98 -6.95 -0.80
CA ILE A 655 -30.91 -5.49 -1.05
C ILE A 655 -29.73 -5.22 -1.98
N GLU A 656 -29.94 -4.42 -3.02
CA GLU A 656 -28.86 -3.97 -3.87
C GLU A 656 -28.02 -2.89 -3.17
N LEU A 657 -26.70 -3.08 -3.21
CA LEU A 657 -25.72 -2.29 -2.47
C LEU A 657 -24.63 -1.80 -3.43
N ASN A 658 -24.45 -0.49 -3.51
CA ASN A 658 -23.49 0.17 -4.39
C ASN A 658 -22.72 1.31 -3.70
N SER A 659 -22.85 1.43 -2.38
CA SER A 659 -22.15 2.45 -1.60
C SER A 659 -21.66 1.91 -0.27
N LEU A 660 -20.60 2.53 0.26
CA LEU A 660 -20.04 2.28 1.58
C LEU A 660 -20.17 3.53 2.47
N PRO A 661 -20.19 3.40 3.79
CA PRO A 661 -20.21 2.17 4.57
C PRO A 661 -21.62 1.56 4.69
N LEU A 662 -21.69 0.28 5.04
CA LEU A 662 -22.96 -0.46 5.16
C LEU A 662 -23.78 -0.05 6.37
N CYS A 663 -23.21 0.58 7.40
CA CYS A 663 -23.95 1.10 8.56
C CYS A 663 -24.99 2.18 8.18
N ASP A 664 -24.96 2.72 6.95
CA ASP A 664 -26.00 3.61 6.43
C ASP A 664 -27.27 2.85 6.00
N LYS A 665 -27.17 1.54 5.78
CA LYS A 665 -28.25 0.67 5.31
C LYS A 665 -28.71 -0.35 6.34
N PHE A 666 -27.82 -0.78 7.22
CA PHE A 666 -28.06 -1.83 8.19
C PHE A 666 -27.63 -1.41 9.60
N VAL A 667 -28.31 -1.95 10.59
CA VAL A 667 -27.77 -2.01 11.95
C VAL A 667 -26.66 -3.06 11.95
N ILE A 668 -25.44 -2.67 12.29
CA ILE A 668 -24.32 -3.61 12.35
C ILE A 668 -24.24 -4.23 13.74
N LEU A 669 -24.42 -5.55 13.81
CA LEU A 669 -24.34 -6.32 15.05
C LEU A 669 -22.91 -6.79 15.30
N PRO A 670 -22.46 -6.83 16.57
CA PRO A 670 -21.19 -7.43 16.92
C PRO A 670 -21.20 -8.93 16.61
N THR A 671 -20.02 -9.46 16.34
CA THR A 671 -19.85 -10.90 16.14
C THR A 671 -19.98 -11.61 17.51
N GLU A 672 -20.89 -12.56 17.64
CA GLU A 672 -20.93 -13.41 18.83
C GLU A 672 -19.70 -14.31 18.81
N ARG A 673 -18.75 -14.03 19.69
CA ARG A 673 -17.70 -15.02 19.97
C ARG A 673 -18.40 -16.17 20.71
N GLY A 674 -18.69 -17.23 19.99
CA GLY A 674 -18.95 -18.50 20.65
C GLY A 674 -17.82 -18.73 21.66
N ASN A 675 -18.14 -19.08 22.89
CA ASN A 675 -17.16 -19.43 23.89
C ASN A 675 -16.12 -20.36 23.25
N VAL A 676 -14.93 -19.83 22.97
CA VAL A 676 -13.79 -20.66 22.63
C VAL A 676 -13.52 -21.47 23.91
N LYS A 677 -14.04 -22.71 23.92
CA LYS A 677 -13.67 -23.71 24.93
C LYS A 677 -12.28 -24.24 24.62
#